data_b81459fa1c17cdd9d52b109710622cc7
#
_entry.id   b81459fa1c17cdd9d52b109710622cc7
#
_cell.length_a   1.000
_cell.length_b   1.000
_cell.length_c   1.000
_cell.angle_alpha   90.00
_cell.angle_beta   90.00
_cell.angle_gamma   90.00
#
_symmetry.space_group_name_H-M   'P 1'
#
loop_
_entity.id
_entity.type
_entity.pdbx_description
1 polymer ?
#
loop_
_entity_poly.entity_id
_entity_poly.type
_entity_poly.pdbx_seq_one_letter_code
_entity_poly.pdbx_strand_id
1 'polypeptide(L)'
;MIKFNNIEMSIEAGKVKINGFPIVEVGLTGENRNSHLGAKQICLSETPTLNYVSHEYKRKTLFVVLRNEKIEVVAEFKEYDGVQGFSVKLKVQNITDKNVRIENISFVYGLGKSVNESDDICFTRFLQSHHAECQPKTKTLFDEGLSPLSPNSQIRVAHGNVGSWSTKEELPLGLLSCKNNYLAFQIESCNNRYYEISDFNGNLYVNLSLGCCEFCGWSKTLKPGEQYETKTISMFFANCLNDVMADLTIYRRQLMHSCEADTNLPVIFNEYMHLSWDSPEENRTKSIAPEIAKLGVKYYVIDCGWHNEEPGDKVYPYVGQWKESKVRFPNGLKTTTDYIRSLGMKPGLWIEPEIIGYKCNEMLQYYDEECFIHRFGEKICVQGRYFLDFRNEKVILYMNETIRRMIEDYGAEYIKIDYNQDIGIGADDVDGFGAGIEKCANAFFDWMDKIRRKFPSVVFEWCASGGMRLDWESLSRFSVASTSDQTDYRKYPYIVGNIFAATLPEQAGVWSYPVVSPGSIGVVYEPSEDYIENNISAERVTMNMVNAILGRVHLASRIDLLNGELLRLVKECVDYYNSLTDIKKKAYPYLPLGFARYGDSVVACGLKYLNKIYLAVWNLKGENKAIIPINEKVISVKVGYPMQLETKYSFNNGKLTVHFNEITARLFEIELLRE
;
A
#
# COMPACT_ATOMS: atom_id res chain seq x y z
N MET A 1 18.22 5.56 33.03
CA MET A 1 18.38 5.29 31.60
C MET A 1 17.69 3.98 31.29
N ILE A 2 16.86 3.95 30.26
CA ILE A 2 16.15 2.75 29.78
C ILE A 2 16.76 2.38 28.44
N LYS A 3 17.22 1.13 28.27
CA LYS A 3 17.75 0.62 27.00
C LYS A 3 16.72 -0.28 26.36
N PHE A 4 16.46 -0.08 25.09
CA PHE A 4 15.51 -0.88 24.31
C PHE A 4 15.95 -0.96 22.85
N ASN A 5 16.26 -2.18 22.37
CA ASN A 5 16.85 -2.38 21.05
C ASN A 5 18.06 -1.42 20.86
N ASN A 6 18.10 -0.67 19.77
CA ASN A 6 19.17 0.29 19.45
C ASN A 6 18.92 1.71 19.97
N ILE A 7 17.90 1.91 20.82
CA ILE A 7 17.60 3.22 21.41
C ILE A 7 17.89 3.27 22.90
N GLU A 8 18.37 4.43 23.34
CA GLU A 8 18.57 4.76 24.74
C GLU A 8 17.61 5.90 25.11
N MET A 9 16.83 5.69 26.16
CA MET A 9 15.93 6.71 26.70
C MET A 9 16.52 7.22 28.01
N SER A 10 16.73 8.52 28.10
CA SER A 10 17.11 9.15 29.37
C SER A 10 15.87 9.45 30.23
N ILE A 11 16.06 9.49 31.55
CA ILE A 11 15.07 10.01 32.49
C ILE A 11 15.67 11.25 33.12
N GLU A 12 15.20 12.42 32.67
CA GLU A 12 15.70 13.72 33.07
C GLU A 12 14.60 14.59 33.66
N ALA A 13 14.76 15.08 34.87
CA ALA A 13 13.75 15.85 35.58
C ALA A 13 12.34 15.21 35.55
N GLY A 14 12.29 13.86 35.69
CA GLY A 14 11.04 13.10 35.62
C GLY A 14 10.50 12.85 34.21
N LYS A 15 11.16 13.26 33.13
CA LYS A 15 10.75 13.06 31.75
C LYS A 15 11.53 11.94 31.11
N VAL A 16 10.84 11.08 30.34
CA VAL A 16 11.49 10.09 29.47
C VAL A 16 11.75 10.73 28.11
N LYS A 17 13.01 10.71 27.68
CA LYS A 17 13.44 11.39 26.46
C LYS A 17 14.25 10.47 25.54
N ILE A 18 14.13 10.68 24.24
CA ILE A 18 15.04 10.16 23.22
C ILE A 18 15.78 11.35 22.60
N ASN A 19 17.11 11.35 22.70
CA ASN A 19 17.98 12.43 22.15
C ASN A 19 17.49 13.84 22.53
N GLY A 20 17.09 14.02 23.79
CA GLY A 20 16.66 15.30 24.33
C GLY A 20 15.16 15.63 24.21
N PHE A 21 14.38 14.86 23.45
CA PHE A 21 12.95 15.08 23.25
C PHE A 21 12.10 14.13 24.08
N PRO A 22 10.99 14.62 24.72
CA PRO A 22 9.99 13.73 25.32
C PRO A 22 9.47 12.73 24.31
N ILE A 23 9.30 11.46 24.72
CA ILE A 23 8.83 10.40 23.82
C ILE A 23 7.35 10.52 23.43
N VAL A 24 6.57 11.31 24.14
CA VAL A 24 5.13 11.49 23.94
C VAL A 24 4.76 12.95 23.99
N GLU A 25 3.96 13.40 23.04
CA GLU A 25 3.26 14.68 23.05
C GLU A 25 1.77 14.45 23.19
N VAL A 26 1.13 15.16 24.10
CA VAL A 26 -0.33 15.14 24.30
C VAL A 26 -0.84 16.55 24.47
N GLY A 27 -1.85 16.91 23.68
CA GLY A 27 -2.59 18.17 23.78
C GLY A 27 -4.05 17.93 24.14
N LEU A 28 -4.58 18.68 25.11
CA LEU A 28 -5.98 18.67 25.50
C LEU A 28 -6.69 19.93 25.00
N THR A 29 -7.99 19.79 24.70
CA THR A 29 -8.84 20.90 24.25
C THR A 29 -8.89 22.03 25.28
N GLY A 30 -8.67 23.26 24.82
CA GLY A 30 -8.76 24.46 25.62
C GLY A 30 -7.54 24.73 26.52
N GLU A 31 -6.54 23.89 26.51
CA GLU A 31 -5.34 24.03 27.30
C GLU A 31 -4.34 25.02 26.68
N ASN A 32 -3.52 25.64 27.51
CA ASN A 32 -2.53 26.60 27.07
C ASN A 32 -1.42 25.96 26.21
N ARG A 33 -1.08 26.61 25.11
CA ARG A 33 -0.10 26.14 24.10
C ARG A 33 0.84 27.29 23.74
N ASN A 34 2.09 26.96 23.43
CA ASN A 34 3.06 27.95 23.00
C ASN A 34 2.79 28.38 21.54
N SER A 35 2.22 29.56 21.35
CA SER A 35 1.88 30.11 20.03
C SER A 35 3.08 30.50 19.17
N HIS A 36 4.28 30.69 19.73
CA HIS A 36 5.49 31.02 18.98
C HIS A 36 6.02 29.85 18.13
N LEU A 37 5.56 28.63 18.42
CA LEU A 37 5.91 27.44 17.64
C LEU A 37 5.02 27.27 16.39
N GLY A 38 4.08 28.18 16.15
CA GLY A 38 3.14 28.08 15.04
C GLY A 38 2.29 26.84 15.16
N ALA A 39 2.16 26.09 14.08
CA ALA A 39 1.35 24.88 14.00
C ALA A 39 2.12 23.57 14.33
N LYS A 40 3.35 23.65 14.84
CA LYS A 40 4.11 22.47 15.26
C LYS A 40 3.41 21.72 16.39
N GLN A 41 3.41 20.40 16.30
CA GLN A 41 2.82 19.52 17.32
C GLN A 41 3.87 19.08 18.34
N ILE A 42 4.50 20.05 19.00
CA ILE A 42 5.51 19.87 20.04
C ILE A 42 5.29 20.86 21.19
N CYS A 43 5.72 20.49 22.40
CA CYS A 43 5.46 21.24 23.63
C CYS A 43 3.97 21.47 23.86
N LEU A 44 3.17 20.45 23.67
CA LEU A 44 1.72 20.48 23.87
C LEU A 44 1.38 20.54 25.37
N SER A 45 0.13 20.84 25.69
CA SER A 45 -0.33 21.22 27.02
C SER A 45 0.03 20.23 28.13
N GLU A 46 -0.06 18.95 27.89
CA GLU A 46 0.16 17.93 28.93
C GLU A 46 1.60 17.42 29.00
N THR A 47 2.37 17.53 27.90
CA THR A 47 3.75 17.04 27.83
C THR A 47 4.66 17.54 28.94
N PRO A 48 4.64 18.83 29.31
CA PRO A 48 5.48 19.34 30.41
C PRO A 48 5.15 18.76 31.79
N THR A 49 3.94 18.27 31.99
CA THR A 49 3.46 17.74 33.30
C THR A 49 3.50 16.23 33.37
N LEU A 50 3.55 15.51 32.22
CA LEU A 50 3.69 14.05 32.20
C LEU A 50 5.04 13.64 32.81
N ASN A 51 5.01 12.88 33.89
CA ASN A 51 6.19 12.39 34.59
C ASN A 51 6.30 10.87 34.48
N TYR A 52 7.52 10.39 34.41
CA TYR A 52 7.85 8.96 34.46
C TYR A 52 7.34 8.36 35.79
N VAL A 53 6.64 7.25 35.69
CA VAL A 53 6.16 6.43 36.81
C VAL A 53 6.95 5.15 36.94
N SER A 54 6.98 4.36 35.88
CA SER A 54 7.61 3.05 35.85
C SER A 54 7.90 2.58 34.45
N HIS A 55 8.69 1.54 34.30
CA HIS A 55 8.80 0.78 33.08
C HIS A 55 8.93 -0.72 33.38
N GLU A 56 8.50 -1.53 32.42
CA GLU A 56 8.57 -2.98 32.51
C GLU A 56 8.90 -3.57 31.13
N TYR A 57 9.77 -4.55 31.08
CA TYR A 57 10.11 -5.29 29.87
C TYR A 57 9.55 -6.71 29.95
N LYS A 58 8.63 -7.06 29.04
CA LYS A 58 7.99 -8.37 28.93
C LYS A 58 8.02 -8.88 27.49
N ARG A 59 8.61 -10.04 27.23
CA ARG A 59 8.53 -10.75 25.93
C ARG A 59 8.79 -9.84 24.71
N LYS A 60 9.90 -9.15 24.63
CA LYS A 60 10.23 -8.23 23.53
C LYS A 60 9.38 -6.93 23.49
N THR A 61 8.66 -6.64 24.54
CA THR A 61 7.88 -5.42 24.65
C THR A 61 8.30 -4.65 25.89
N LEU A 62 8.64 -3.39 25.70
CA LEU A 62 8.90 -2.43 26.77
C LEU A 62 7.65 -1.56 26.95
N PHE A 63 7.14 -1.51 28.16
CA PHE A 63 6.07 -0.62 28.57
C PHE A 63 6.68 0.51 29.40
N VAL A 64 6.43 1.77 29.01
CA VAL A 64 6.85 2.97 29.75
C VAL A 64 5.61 3.72 30.19
N VAL A 65 5.43 3.89 31.49
CA VAL A 65 4.26 4.56 32.08
C VAL A 65 4.63 5.99 32.45
N LEU A 66 3.86 6.93 31.91
CA LEU A 66 3.92 8.36 32.18
C LEU A 66 2.60 8.82 32.79
N ARG A 67 2.60 9.74 33.76
CA ARG A 67 1.38 10.21 34.40
C ARG A 67 1.50 11.67 34.83
N ASN A 68 0.38 12.35 34.75
CA ASN A 68 0.16 13.63 35.45
C ASN A 68 -1.17 13.58 36.25
N GLU A 69 -1.73 14.71 36.62
CA GLU A 69 -2.99 14.79 37.41
C GLU A 69 -4.23 14.43 36.58
N LYS A 70 -4.16 14.46 35.24
CA LYS A 70 -5.31 14.30 34.35
C LYS A 70 -5.31 12.97 33.59
N ILE A 71 -4.14 12.54 33.11
CA ILE A 71 -4.00 11.37 32.25
C ILE A 71 -2.83 10.48 32.66
N GLU A 72 -3.00 9.21 32.36
CA GLU A 72 -1.90 8.24 32.31
C GLU A 72 -1.65 7.82 30.87
N VAL A 73 -0.39 7.79 30.45
CA VAL A 73 0.02 7.33 29.13
C VAL A 73 0.96 6.14 29.27
N VAL A 74 0.65 5.05 28.58
CA VAL A 74 1.53 3.90 28.45
C VAL A 74 2.07 3.88 27.02
N ALA A 75 3.37 4.05 26.86
CA ALA A 75 4.07 3.86 25.60
C ALA A 75 4.56 2.41 25.52
N GLU A 76 4.02 1.65 24.58
CA GLU A 76 4.34 0.24 24.33
C GLU A 76 5.29 0.13 23.13
N PHE A 77 6.56 -0.21 23.38
CA PHE A 77 7.59 -0.43 22.36
C PHE A 77 7.78 -1.93 22.16
N LYS A 78 7.70 -2.41 20.92
CA LYS A 78 7.82 -3.83 20.59
C LYS A 78 8.94 -4.08 19.57
N GLU A 79 9.77 -5.10 19.87
CA GLU A 79 10.82 -5.61 18.98
C GLU A 79 10.29 -6.77 18.10
N TYR A 80 10.97 -6.97 16.96
CA TYR A 80 10.65 -8.00 15.99
C TYR A 80 11.90 -8.79 15.60
N ASP A 81 11.71 -10.08 15.30
CA ASP A 81 12.83 -10.97 14.96
C ASP A 81 13.50 -10.55 13.66
N GLY A 82 14.83 -10.38 13.72
CA GLY A 82 15.64 -10.03 12.53
C GLY A 82 15.43 -8.61 12.02
N VAL A 83 14.87 -7.68 12.82
CA VAL A 83 14.60 -6.30 12.45
C VAL A 83 15.42 -5.35 13.31
N GLN A 84 16.15 -4.45 12.67
CA GLN A 84 16.80 -3.32 13.34
C GLN A 84 15.82 -2.14 13.45
N GLY A 85 14.88 -2.28 14.40
CA GLY A 85 13.79 -1.33 14.56
C GLY A 85 12.78 -1.77 15.60
N PHE A 86 11.71 -1.01 15.73
CA PHE A 86 10.63 -1.29 16.68
C PHE A 86 9.31 -0.71 16.19
N SER A 87 8.22 -1.17 16.77
CA SER A 87 6.95 -0.45 16.72
C SER A 87 6.61 0.18 18.05
N VAL A 88 5.79 1.23 18.00
CA VAL A 88 5.26 1.90 19.19
C VAL A 88 3.76 2.11 19.08
N LYS A 89 3.04 1.87 20.18
CA LYS A 89 1.64 2.25 20.41
C LYS A 89 1.54 3.07 21.67
N LEU A 90 0.61 4.00 21.72
CA LEU A 90 0.32 4.81 22.90
C LEU A 90 -1.08 4.46 23.39
N LYS A 91 -1.19 4.21 24.70
CA LYS A 91 -2.48 4.08 25.40
C LYS A 91 -2.62 5.26 26.33
N VAL A 92 -3.71 6.00 26.23
CA VAL A 92 -3.99 7.12 27.11
C VAL A 92 -5.27 6.85 27.88
N GLN A 93 -5.21 7.04 29.19
CA GLN A 93 -6.35 6.87 30.09
C GLN A 93 -6.67 8.21 30.79
N ASN A 94 -7.95 8.54 30.84
CA ASN A 94 -8.44 9.61 31.70
C ASN A 94 -8.49 9.11 33.15
N ILE A 95 -7.71 9.73 34.02
CA ILE A 95 -7.67 9.38 35.47
C ILE A 95 -8.42 10.39 36.37
N THR A 96 -9.17 11.30 35.76
CA THR A 96 -10.01 12.28 36.47
C THR A 96 -11.45 11.80 36.63
N ASP A 97 -12.25 12.56 37.38
CA ASP A 97 -13.70 12.39 37.54
C ASP A 97 -14.54 13.14 36.49
N LYS A 98 -13.88 13.80 35.50
CA LYS A 98 -14.52 14.57 34.43
C LYS A 98 -14.09 14.06 33.05
N ASN A 99 -14.86 14.42 32.00
CA ASN A 99 -14.44 14.14 30.64
C ASN A 99 -13.18 14.94 30.28
N VAL A 100 -12.27 14.30 29.61
CA VAL A 100 -11.05 14.89 29.04
C VAL A 100 -11.11 14.71 27.53
N ARG A 101 -10.88 15.78 26.75
CA ARG A 101 -10.80 15.69 25.29
C ARG A 101 -9.36 15.89 24.82
N ILE A 102 -8.85 14.91 24.11
CA ILE A 102 -7.54 14.91 23.48
C ILE A 102 -7.66 15.48 22.08
N GLU A 103 -6.83 16.44 21.71
CA GLU A 103 -6.74 17.02 20.36
C GLU A 103 -5.52 16.51 19.57
N ASN A 104 -4.48 16.08 20.29
CA ASN A 104 -3.30 15.49 19.71
C ASN A 104 -2.72 14.43 20.64
N ILE A 105 -2.28 13.32 20.06
CA ILE A 105 -1.43 12.33 20.71
C ILE A 105 -0.41 11.82 19.69
N SER A 106 0.87 11.92 20.03
CA SER A 106 1.94 11.53 19.11
C SER A 106 3.16 10.96 19.82
N PHE A 107 3.91 10.15 19.07
CA PHE A 107 5.25 9.71 19.43
C PHE A 107 6.27 10.66 18.83
N VAL A 108 7.27 11.05 19.63
CA VAL A 108 8.36 11.92 19.18
C VAL A 108 9.70 11.21 19.28
N TYR A 109 10.49 11.34 18.25
CA TYR A 109 11.84 10.82 18.16
C TYR A 109 12.82 11.98 17.87
N GLY A 110 13.69 12.30 18.81
CA GLY A 110 14.79 13.23 18.57
C GLY A 110 15.82 12.59 17.63
N LEU A 111 16.24 13.33 16.61
CA LEU A 111 17.21 12.81 15.63
C LEU A 111 18.66 12.75 16.16
N GLY A 112 18.93 13.39 17.32
CA GLY A 112 20.30 13.53 17.82
C GLY A 112 21.17 14.40 16.91
N LYS A 113 20.55 15.30 16.16
CA LYS A 113 21.13 16.18 15.17
C LYS A 113 20.69 17.62 15.40
N SER A 114 21.61 18.54 15.13
CA SER A 114 21.33 19.98 15.14
C SER A 114 20.76 20.44 13.80
N VAL A 115 19.98 21.52 13.82
CA VAL A 115 19.55 22.22 12.60
C VAL A 115 20.72 22.74 11.75
N ASN A 116 21.91 22.90 12.35
CA ASN A 116 23.15 23.20 11.62
C ASN A 116 23.59 22.07 10.66
N GLU A 117 23.10 20.87 10.85
CA GLU A 117 23.37 19.69 10.02
C GLU A 117 22.26 19.42 8.99
N SER A 118 21.30 20.32 8.85
CA SER A 118 20.11 20.13 7.98
C SER A 118 20.46 19.95 6.49
N ASP A 119 21.59 20.50 6.02
CA ASP A 119 22.11 20.30 4.66
C ASP A 119 22.62 18.88 4.41
N ASP A 120 23.10 18.19 5.45
CA ASP A 120 23.61 16.82 5.37
C ASP A 120 22.49 15.78 5.47
N ILE A 121 21.28 16.16 5.85
CA ILE A 121 20.17 15.25 6.10
C ILE A 121 19.16 15.34 4.96
N CYS A 122 19.08 14.27 4.17
CA CYS A 122 18.07 14.13 3.13
C CYS A 122 16.81 13.46 3.68
N PHE A 123 15.67 13.99 3.30
CA PHE A 123 14.37 13.38 3.52
C PHE A 123 13.76 12.91 2.20
N THR A 124 13.48 11.62 2.10
CA THR A 124 12.75 11.01 0.98
C THR A 124 11.34 10.68 1.42
N ARG A 125 10.35 11.25 0.76
CA ARG A 125 8.93 10.92 0.86
C ARG A 125 8.47 10.34 -0.46
N PHE A 126 7.40 9.55 -0.42
CA PHE A 126 6.88 8.86 -1.59
C PHE A 126 5.55 9.49 -1.99
N LEU A 127 5.58 10.30 -3.05
CA LEU A 127 4.39 10.91 -3.60
C LEU A 127 3.48 9.83 -4.19
N GLN A 128 2.19 10.00 -4.02
CA GLN A 128 1.20 9.00 -4.37
C GLN A 128 0.04 9.63 -5.13
N SER A 129 -0.21 9.15 -6.31
CA SER A 129 -1.34 9.56 -7.15
C SER A 129 -1.81 8.37 -7.97
N HIS A 130 -3.07 8.34 -8.30
CA HIS A 130 -3.63 7.38 -9.27
C HIS A 130 -2.80 7.39 -10.55
N HIS A 131 -2.34 6.24 -11.02
CA HIS A 131 -1.41 6.02 -12.14
C HIS A 131 0.03 6.53 -11.95
N ALA A 132 0.38 7.00 -10.76
CA ALA A 132 1.73 7.46 -10.44
C ALA A 132 2.05 7.16 -8.96
N GLU A 133 1.93 5.91 -8.58
CA GLU A 133 2.13 5.45 -7.22
C GLU A 133 3.63 5.37 -6.86
N CYS A 134 3.94 5.56 -5.59
CA CYS A 134 5.26 5.38 -4.98
C CYS A 134 6.39 6.22 -5.63
N GLN A 135 6.11 7.48 -6.01
CA GLN A 135 7.11 8.34 -6.66
C GLN A 135 8.01 9.03 -5.61
N PRO A 136 9.33 8.76 -5.59
CA PRO A 136 10.23 9.31 -4.59
C PRO A 136 10.48 10.80 -4.82
N LYS A 137 10.46 11.58 -3.73
CA LYS A 137 10.89 12.98 -3.69
C LYS A 137 11.89 13.16 -2.56
N THR A 138 13.14 13.39 -2.93
CA THR A 138 14.24 13.58 -1.96
C THR A 138 14.71 15.03 -1.98
N LYS A 139 14.81 15.64 -0.79
CA LYS A 139 15.40 16.95 -0.56
C LYS A 139 16.17 16.97 0.73
N THR A 140 17.14 17.89 0.88
CA THR A 140 17.73 18.16 2.19
C THR A 140 16.72 18.83 3.11
N LEU A 141 16.87 18.69 4.41
CA LEU A 141 16.02 19.42 5.36
C LEU A 141 16.21 20.92 5.24
N PHE A 142 17.39 21.37 4.83
CA PHE A 142 17.69 22.76 4.52
C PHE A 142 16.86 23.25 3.33
N ASP A 143 16.82 22.52 2.22
CA ASP A 143 15.99 22.84 1.04
C ASP A 143 14.48 22.82 1.35
N GLU A 144 14.06 22.09 2.37
CA GLU A 144 12.68 22.12 2.89
C GLU A 144 12.45 23.30 3.86
N GLY A 145 13.48 24.14 4.13
CA GLY A 145 13.38 25.38 4.89
C GLY A 145 13.86 25.31 6.34
N LEU A 146 14.35 24.17 6.81
CA LEU A 146 14.91 24.05 8.15
C LEU A 146 16.36 24.56 8.14
N SER A 147 16.58 25.77 8.60
CA SER A 147 17.90 26.42 8.57
C SER A 147 18.32 26.92 9.95
N PRO A 148 19.63 27.07 10.21
CA PRO A 148 20.15 27.59 11.46
C PRO A 148 19.89 29.09 11.69
N LEU A 149 19.23 29.76 10.72
CA LEU A 149 18.85 31.16 10.86
C LEU A 149 17.92 31.40 12.07
N SER A 150 17.05 30.42 12.35
CA SER A 150 16.17 30.46 13.51
C SER A 150 16.16 29.11 14.22
N PRO A 151 16.64 29.04 15.48
CA PRO A 151 16.67 27.78 16.24
C PRO A 151 15.28 27.34 16.76
N ASN A 152 14.26 28.14 16.55
CA ASN A 152 12.86 27.83 16.83
C ASN A 152 11.99 28.28 15.64
N SER A 153 12.33 27.80 14.47
CA SER A 153 11.59 28.05 13.25
C SER A 153 10.12 27.60 13.40
N GLN A 154 9.20 28.30 12.77
CA GLN A 154 7.81 27.83 12.61
C GLN A 154 7.66 26.89 11.40
N ILE A 155 8.74 26.68 10.62
CA ILE A 155 8.78 25.79 9.46
C ILE A 155 8.79 24.34 9.93
N ARG A 156 8.07 23.53 9.20
CA ARG A 156 8.05 22.07 9.36
C ARG A 156 7.92 21.42 8.00
N VAL A 157 8.52 20.26 7.84
CA VAL A 157 8.26 19.34 6.74
C VAL A 157 7.19 18.40 7.25
N ALA A 158 5.98 18.50 6.73
CA ALA A 158 4.84 17.81 7.31
C ALA A 158 3.84 17.35 6.25
N HIS A 159 3.13 16.26 6.54
CA HIS A 159 1.98 15.81 5.78
C HIS A 159 0.96 15.15 6.70
N GLY A 160 -0.31 15.42 6.47
CA GLY A 160 -1.44 14.79 7.14
C GLY A 160 -2.43 14.23 6.14
N ASN A 161 -2.89 13.00 6.33
CA ASN A 161 -3.97 12.46 5.52
C ASN A 161 -5.32 12.75 6.13
N VAL A 162 -6.28 13.03 5.25
CA VAL A 162 -7.69 13.24 5.59
C VAL A 162 -8.53 12.45 4.59
N GLY A 163 -9.52 11.70 5.06
CA GLY A 163 -10.41 10.95 4.18
C GLY A 163 -10.10 9.47 4.10
N SER A 164 -10.66 8.81 3.09
CA SER A 164 -10.70 7.35 2.98
C SER A 164 -9.67 6.75 2.03
N TRP A 165 -9.07 7.54 1.13
CA TRP A 165 -7.89 7.10 0.39
C TRP A 165 -6.65 7.35 1.23
N SER A 166 -6.25 6.34 1.98
CA SER A 166 -5.23 6.44 3.02
C SER A 166 -3.85 6.84 2.52
N THR A 167 -3.57 6.63 1.25
CA THR A 167 -2.25 6.93 0.67
C THR A 167 -2.27 7.99 -0.42
N LYS A 168 -3.39 8.70 -0.61
CA LYS A 168 -3.41 9.85 -1.53
C LYS A 168 -2.37 10.90 -1.12
N GLU A 169 -1.78 11.55 -2.12
CA GLU A 169 -0.72 12.54 -1.99
C GLU A 169 0.63 11.95 -1.56
N GLU A 170 0.69 11.19 -0.46
CA GLU A 170 1.93 10.55 0.04
C GLU A 170 1.65 9.21 0.72
N LEU A 171 2.61 8.28 0.63
CA LEU A 171 2.61 7.09 1.46
C LEU A 171 2.82 7.45 2.93
N PRO A 172 2.29 6.65 3.88
CA PRO A 172 2.56 6.80 5.31
C PRO A 172 3.99 6.32 5.68
N LEU A 173 4.96 6.67 4.87
CA LEU A 173 6.35 6.23 4.94
C LEU A 173 7.28 7.39 4.67
N GLY A 174 8.25 7.63 5.55
CA GLY A 174 9.33 8.59 5.35
C GLY A 174 10.68 7.94 5.57
N LEU A 175 11.68 8.40 4.80
CA LEU A 175 13.06 7.93 4.92
C LEU A 175 14.00 9.11 5.08
N LEU A 176 14.65 9.21 6.23
CA LEU A 176 15.73 10.14 6.49
C LEU A 176 17.08 9.44 6.24
N SER A 177 18.00 10.14 5.61
CA SER A 177 19.35 9.64 5.40
C SER A 177 20.41 10.73 5.62
N CYS A 178 21.49 10.35 6.27
CA CYS A 178 22.66 11.20 6.50
C CYS A 178 23.92 10.35 6.34
N LYS A 179 24.67 10.57 5.26
CA LYS A 179 25.82 9.71 4.89
C LYS A 179 25.38 8.24 4.78
N ASN A 180 25.92 7.37 5.63
CA ASN A 180 25.60 5.93 5.65
C ASN A 180 24.55 5.58 6.74
N ASN A 181 23.86 6.55 7.31
CA ASN A 181 22.82 6.28 8.31
C ASN A 181 21.45 6.53 7.69
N TYR A 182 20.56 5.55 7.84
CA TYR A 182 19.21 5.58 7.35
C TYR A 182 18.24 5.36 8.50
N LEU A 183 17.19 6.17 8.54
CA LEU A 183 16.06 6.02 9.46
C LEU A 183 14.79 6.05 8.63
N ALA A 184 14.03 4.95 8.62
CA ALA A 184 12.68 4.93 8.06
C ALA A 184 11.64 4.95 9.18
N PHE A 185 10.51 5.61 8.95
CA PHE A 185 9.33 5.51 9.78
C PHE A 185 8.10 5.16 8.94
N GLN A 186 7.19 4.40 9.51
CA GLN A 186 5.91 4.04 8.91
C GLN A 186 4.78 4.31 9.90
N ILE A 187 3.68 4.91 9.43
CA ILE A 187 2.45 5.10 10.20
C ILE A 187 1.41 4.12 9.68
N GLU A 188 0.95 3.21 10.54
CA GLU A 188 0.03 2.13 10.16
C GLU A 188 -1.41 2.56 10.45
N SER A 189 -1.91 3.45 9.59
CA SER A 189 -3.28 3.97 9.67
C SER A 189 -3.93 4.00 8.30
N CYS A 190 -5.14 3.47 8.21
CA CYS A 190 -5.96 3.45 6.99
C CYS A 190 -6.72 4.77 6.73
N ASN A 191 -6.55 5.78 7.57
CA ASN A 191 -7.19 7.08 7.43
C ASN A 191 -6.35 8.22 8.00
N ASN A 192 -6.68 8.71 9.19
CA ASN A 192 -6.00 9.84 9.81
C ASN A 192 -4.56 9.50 10.17
N ARG A 193 -3.66 10.35 9.76
CA ARG A 193 -2.26 10.31 10.16
C ARG A 193 -1.65 11.67 9.95
N TYR A 194 -0.60 11.93 10.68
CA TYR A 194 0.20 13.15 10.54
C TYR A 194 1.64 12.86 10.92
N TYR A 195 2.58 13.40 10.18
CA TYR A 195 3.97 13.48 10.59
C TYR A 195 4.49 14.91 10.42
N GLU A 196 5.47 15.28 11.22
CA GLU A 196 6.29 16.47 11.00
C GLU A 196 7.75 16.21 11.33
N ILE A 197 8.63 16.83 10.56
CA ILE A 197 10.05 16.93 10.82
C ILE A 197 10.34 18.42 11.00
N SER A 198 10.92 18.79 12.13
CA SER A 198 11.22 20.19 12.42
C SER A 198 12.33 20.31 13.46
N ASP A 199 12.58 21.52 13.94
CA ASP A 199 13.52 21.81 15.00
C ASP A 199 12.84 22.34 16.26
N PHE A 200 13.47 22.13 17.41
CA PHE A 200 13.14 22.80 18.65
C PHE A 200 14.41 23.08 19.44
N ASN A 201 14.65 24.35 19.79
CA ASN A 201 15.91 24.82 20.40
C ASN A 201 17.14 24.39 19.61
N GLY A 202 17.06 24.46 18.27
CA GLY A 202 18.14 24.09 17.35
C GLY A 202 18.39 22.60 17.18
N ASN A 203 17.59 21.72 17.79
CA ASN A 203 17.71 20.27 17.65
C ASN A 203 16.56 19.72 16.80
N LEU A 204 16.87 18.78 15.92
CA LEU A 204 15.93 18.19 14.98
C LEU A 204 15.16 17.02 15.61
N TYR A 205 13.87 16.89 15.24
CA TYR A 205 12.99 15.81 15.66
C TYR A 205 12.05 15.35 14.56
N VAL A 206 11.52 14.16 14.74
CA VAL A 206 10.36 13.61 14.00
C VAL A 206 9.23 13.42 14.98
N ASN A 207 8.06 13.97 14.68
CA ASN A 207 6.82 13.73 15.40
C ASN A 207 5.88 12.91 14.51
N LEU A 208 5.33 11.82 15.03
CA LEU A 208 4.46 10.89 14.33
C LEU A 208 3.14 10.77 15.08
N SER A 209 2.07 11.31 14.51
CA SER A 209 0.76 11.40 15.14
C SER A 209 -0.27 10.52 14.43
N LEU A 210 -1.13 9.91 15.23
CA LEU A 210 -2.26 9.09 14.82
C LEU A 210 -3.60 9.71 15.19
N GLY A 211 -3.57 10.97 15.65
CA GLY A 211 -4.71 11.78 15.96
C GLY A 211 -4.25 13.22 16.13
N CYS A 212 -4.68 14.10 15.21
CA CYS A 212 -4.34 15.51 15.23
C CYS A 212 -5.54 16.33 14.78
N CYS A 213 -6.05 17.16 15.65
CA CYS A 213 -7.22 17.99 15.37
C CYS A 213 -6.95 18.96 14.23
N GLU A 214 -5.76 19.60 14.25
CA GLU A 214 -5.40 20.65 13.30
C GLU A 214 -5.32 20.16 11.84
N PHE A 215 -4.84 18.91 11.62
CA PHE A 215 -4.62 18.38 10.27
C PHE A 215 -5.65 17.37 9.83
N CYS A 216 -6.19 16.59 10.79
CA CYS A 216 -7.08 15.49 10.48
C CYS A 216 -8.53 15.74 10.93
N GLY A 217 -8.80 16.87 11.60
CA GLY A 217 -10.11 17.12 12.22
C GLY A 217 -10.48 16.05 13.24
N TRP A 218 -9.46 15.51 13.96
CA TRP A 218 -9.61 14.43 14.91
C TRP A 218 -9.49 14.92 16.35
N SER A 219 -10.38 14.48 17.21
CA SER A 219 -10.20 14.53 18.66
C SER A 219 -10.77 13.26 19.29
N LYS A 220 -10.51 13.06 20.56
CA LYS A 220 -11.07 11.93 21.33
C LYS A 220 -11.48 12.41 22.72
N THR A 221 -12.77 12.33 23.00
CA THR A 221 -13.30 12.55 24.35
C THR A 221 -13.26 11.26 25.14
N LEU A 222 -12.55 11.28 26.28
CA LEU A 222 -12.47 10.19 27.23
C LEU A 222 -13.31 10.49 28.47
N LYS A 223 -14.27 9.64 28.80
CA LYS A 223 -14.99 9.65 30.07
C LYS A 223 -14.06 9.25 31.21
N PRO A 224 -14.45 9.49 32.48
CA PRO A 224 -13.68 9.00 33.63
C PRO A 224 -13.35 7.51 33.54
N GLY A 225 -12.05 7.18 33.64
CA GLY A 225 -11.53 5.83 33.51
C GLY A 225 -11.46 5.25 32.09
N GLU A 226 -12.00 5.93 31.07
CA GLU A 226 -11.94 5.47 29.67
C GLU A 226 -10.52 5.55 29.13
N GLN A 227 -10.18 4.59 28.23
CA GLN A 227 -8.90 4.51 27.56
C GLN A 227 -9.06 4.65 26.05
N TYR A 228 -8.05 5.21 25.40
CA TYR A 228 -7.86 5.18 23.94
C TYR A 228 -6.49 4.60 23.61
N GLU A 229 -6.45 3.70 22.63
CA GLU A 229 -5.22 3.13 22.09
C GLU A 229 -5.04 3.64 20.66
N THR A 230 -3.85 4.18 20.37
CA THR A 230 -3.50 4.66 19.03
C THR A 230 -3.26 3.48 18.07
N LYS A 231 -3.26 3.77 16.77
CA LYS A 231 -2.68 2.87 15.76
C LYS A 231 -1.17 2.71 16.00
N THR A 232 -0.51 1.89 15.19
CA THR A 232 0.91 1.58 15.32
C THR A 232 1.76 2.56 14.51
N ILE A 233 2.90 2.93 15.07
CA ILE A 233 4.01 3.58 14.38
C ILE A 233 5.18 2.61 14.40
N SER A 234 5.94 2.49 13.32
CA SER A 234 7.17 1.68 13.28
C SER A 234 8.36 2.50 12.79
N MET A 235 9.55 2.20 13.32
CA MET A 235 10.80 2.86 12.98
C MET A 235 11.90 1.83 12.74
N PHE A 236 12.76 2.11 11.74
CA PHE A 236 13.83 1.21 11.29
C PHE A 236 15.14 1.98 11.12
N PHE A 237 16.27 1.36 11.45
CA PHE A 237 17.59 1.97 11.44
C PHE A 237 18.56 1.07 10.67
N ALA A 238 19.29 1.62 9.70
CA ALA A 238 20.23 0.85 8.92
C ALA A 238 21.41 1.70 8.44
N ASN A 239 22.43 1.03 7.90
CA ASN A 239 23.62 1.69 7.35
C ASN A 239 23.57 1.87 5.83
N CYS A 240 22.57 1.29 5.16
CA CYS A 240 22.33 1.49 3.73
C CYS A 240 20.85 1.36 3.39
N LEU A 241 20.48 1.80 2.17
CA LEU A 241 19.12 1.74 1.67
C LEU A 241 18.57 0.30 1.61
N ASN A 242 19.35 -0.64 1.12
CA ASN A 242 18.90 -2.01 0.97
C ASN A 242 18.59 -2.68 2.32
N ASP A 243 19.38 -2.37 3.36
CA ASP A 243 19.17 -2.93 4.69
C ASP A 243 17.90 -2.36 5.35
N VAL A 244 17.64 -1.05 5.26
CA VAL A 244 16.40 -0.47 5.81
C VAL A 244 15.17 -0.99 5.08
N MET A 245 15.27 -1.25 3.78
CA MET A 245 14.17 -1.86 3.00
C MET A 245 13.98 -3.34 3.35
N ALA A 246 15.06 -4.04 3.68
CA ALA A 246 15.00 -5.42 4.19
C ALA A 246 14.30 -5.49 5.54
N ASP A 247 14.69 -4.64 6.50
CA ASP A 247 14.07 -4.55 7.83
C ASP A 247 12.57 -4.24 7.75
N LEU A 248 12.19 -3.28 6.94
CA LEU A 248 10.79 -2.92 6.68
C LEU A 248 10.02 -4.13 6.12
N THR A 249 10.62 -4.87 5.18
CA THR A 249 10.01 -6.06 4.58
C THR A 249 9.86 -7.20 5.59
N ILE A 250 10.89 -7.48 6.39
CA ILE A 250 10.87 -8.53 7.43
C ILE A 250 9.83 -8.21 8.50
N TYR A 251 9.76 -6.94 8.92
CA TYR A 251 8.75 -6.45 9.85
C TYR A 251 7.34 -6.69 9.33
N ARG A 252 7.06 -6.23 8.11
CA ARG A 252 5.74 -6.34 7.48
C ARG A 252 5.27 -7.78 7.35
N ARG A 253 6.16 -8.72 7.03
CA ARG A 253 5.85 -10.16 6.98
C ARG A 253 5.41 -10.72 8.31
N GLN A 254 5.96 -10.25 9.43
CA GLN A 254 5.56 -10.71 10.77
C GLN A 254 4.16 -10.19 11.17
N LEU A 255 3.64 -9.19 10.47
CA LEU A 255 2.29 -8.64 10.70
C LEU A 255 1.25 -9.18 9.72
N MET A 256 1.67 -9.64 8.54
CA MET A 256 0.76 -10.05 7.48
C MET A 256 -0.03 -11.30 7.85
N HIS A 257 -1.34 -11.25 7.66
CA HIS A 257 -2.20 -12.43 7.79
C HIS A 257 -2.03 -13.35 6.58
N SER A 258 -1.76 -14.63 6.83
CA SER A 258 -1.67 -15.66 5.81
C SER A 258 -3.07 -16.09 5.31
N CYS A 259 -3.18 -16.37 4.02
CA CYS A 259 -4.32 -17.04 3.41
C CYS A 259 -3.85 -18.37 2.81
N GLU A 260 -4.38 -19.49 3.29
CA GLU A 260 -3.97 -20.83 2.82
C GLU A 260 -4.20 -21.02 1.32
N ALA A 261 -5.31 -20.49 0.80
CA ALA A 261 -5.64 -20.58 -0.63
C ALA A 261 -4.66 -19.80 -1.53
N ASP A 262 -3.86 -18.89 -0.95
CA ASP A 262 -2.91 -18.03 -1.67
C ASP A 262 -1.43 -18.34 -1.37
N THR A 263 -1.15 -19.41 -0.64
CA THR A 263 0.20 -19.75 -0.18
C THR A 263 1.20 -19.94 -1.32
N ASN A 264 0.77 -20.44 -2.47
CA ASN A 264 1.62 -20.68 -3.63
C ASN A 264 1.74 -19.49 -4.58
N LEU A 265 1.21 -18.33 -4.23
CA LEU A 265 1.23 -17.11 -5.02
C LEU A 265 0.81 -17.34 -6.48
N PRO A 266 -0.35 -17.95 -6.74
CA PRO A 266 -0.70 -18.34 -8.11
C PRO A 266 -0.85 -17.12 -9.03
N VAL A 267 -0.59 -17.34 -10.32
CA VAL A 267 -0.84 -16.33 -11.37
C VAL A 267 -2.33 -16.10 -11.50
N ILE A 268 -2.71 -14.82 -11.58
CA ILE A 268 -4.07 -14.34 -11.71
C ILE A 268 -4.25 -13.78 -13.13
N PHE A 269 -5.35 -14.10 -13.77
CA PHE A 269 -5.84 -13.40 -14.95
C PHE A 269 -7.07 -12.60 -14.57
N ASN A 270 -7.07 -11.33 -14.91
CA ASN A 270 -8.22 -10.45 -14.69
C ASN A 270 -8.62 -9.81 -16.01
N GLU A 271 -9.88 -9.94 -16.41
CA GLU A 271 -10.35 -9.54 -17.73
C GLU A 271 -10.64 -8.03 -17.84
N TYR A 272 -10.22 -7.19 -16.87
CA TYR A 272 -10.46 -5.75 -16.91
C TYR A 272 -9.52 -5.02 -17.88
N MET A 273 -8.23 -4.98 -17.57
CA MET A 273 -7.24 -4.10 -18.19
C MET A 273 -6.99 -4.46 -19.67
N HIS A 274 -7.23 -3.52 -20.57
CA HIS A 274 -7.08 -3.68 -22.05
C HIS A 274 -7.85 -4.87 -22.63
N LEU A 275 -8.95 -5.25 -21.98
CA LEU A 275 -9.83 -6.33 -22.42
C LEU A 275 -11.30 -5.93 -22.27
N SER A 276 -11.95 -6.33 -21.18
CA SER A 276 -13.38 -6.07 -21.00
C SER A 276 -13.70 -4.69 -20.42
N TRP A 277 -12.75 -4.07 -19.73
CA TRP A 277 -13.00 -2.87 -18.95
C TRP A 277 -14.27 -3.04 -18.08
N ASP A 278 -15.20 -2.11 -18.14
CA ASP A 278 -16.47 -2.16 -17.40
C ASP A 278 -17.53 -3.04 -18.07
N SER A 279 -17.18 -3.85 -19.07
CA SER A 279 -18.14 -4.60 -19.90
C SER A 279 -17.79 -6.08 -20.03
N PRO A 280 -17.67 -6.83 -18.92
CA PRO A 280 -17.52 -8.29 -19.01
C PRO A 280 -18.78 -8.93 -19.57
N GLU A 281 -18.62 -10.00 -20.37
CA GLU A 281 -19.71 -10.72 -21.03
C GLU A 281 -19.45 -12.21 -21.09
N GLU A 282 -20.50 -13.03 -20.90
CA GLU A 282 -20.43 -14.48 -20.89
C GLU A 282 -19.68 -15.06 -22.11
N ASN A 283 -20.02 -14.61 -23.32
CA ASN A 283 -19.44 -15.15 -24.55
C ASN A 283 -17.95 -14.81 -24.66
N ARG A 284 -17.55 -13.59 -24.31
CA ARG A 284 -16.13 -13.18 -24.34
C ARG A 284 -15.33 -13.96 -23.31
N THR A 285 -15.80 -14.04 -22.08
CA THR A 285 -15.16 -14.82 -21.01
C THR A 285 -14.96 -16.27 -21.44
N LYS A 286 -16.02 -16.91 -21.98
CA LYS A 286 -15.96 -18.31 -22.43
C LYS A 286 -15.05 -18.54 -23.63
N SER A 287 -14.89 -17.55 -24.51
CA SER A 287 -14.00 -17.66 -25.67
C SER A 287 -12.51 -17.57 -25.30
N ILE A 288 -12.17 -16.75 -24.30
CA ILE A 288 -10.80 -16.46 -23.89
C ILE A 288 -10.28 -17.47 -22.86
N ALA A 289 -11.11 -17.87 -21.89
CA ALA A 289 -10.72 -18.70 -20.77
C ALA A 289 -9.95 -19.99 -21.13
N PRO A 290 -10.25 -20.73 -22.20
CA PRO A 290 -9.50 -21.94 -22.58
C PRO A 290 -8.02 -21.65 -22.88
N GLU A 291 -7.72 -20.54 -23.56
CA GLU A 291 -6.34 -20.18 -23.89
C GLU A 291 -5.57 -19.70 -22.65
N ILE A 292 -6.24 -18.96 -21.77
CA ILE A 292 -5.66 -18.55 -20.50
C ILE A 292 -5.33 -19.73 -19.59
N ALA A 293 -6.18 -20.74 -19.55
CA ALA A 293 -5.94 -21.97 -18.77
C ALA A 293 -4.64 -22.69 -19.18
N LYS A 294 -4.32 -22.71 -20.49
CA LYS A 294 -3.09 -23.33 -21.03
C LYS A 294 -1.81 -22.65 -20.52
N LEU A 295 -1.87 -21.40 -20.11
CA LEU A 295 -0.75 -20.65 -19.55
C LEU A 295 -0.41 -21.08 -18.11
N GLY A 296 -1.27 -21.86 -17.44
CA GLY A 296 -1.07 -22.26 -16.04
C GLY A 296 -1.62 -21.25 -15.02
N VAL A 297 -2.46 -20.34 -15.47
CA VAL A 297 -3.22 -19.41 -14.62
C VAL A 297 -4.14 -20.20 -13.67
N LYS A 298 -4.26 -19.72 -12.43
CA LYS A 298 -5.10 -20.38 -11.40
C LYS A 298 -6.37 -19.62 -11.08
N TYR A 299 -6.38 -18.31 -11.16
CA TYR A 299 -7.55 -17.48 -10.91
C TYR A 299 -7.93 -16.73 -12.19
N TYR A 300 -9.19 -16.83 -12.58
CA TYR A 300 -9.79 -16.03 -13.65
C TYR A 300 -10.82 -15.09 -13.03
N VAL A 301 -10.54 -13.78 -13.04
CA VAL A 301 -11.35 -12.77 -12.39
C VAL A 301 -12.22 -12.03 -13.40
N ILE A 302 -13.53 -12.10 -13.22
CA ILE A 302 -14.53 -11.26 -13.88
C ILE A 302 -14.63 -9.98 -13.05
N ASP A 303 -14.11 -8.89 -13.60
CA ASP A 303 -13.98 -7.61 -12.89
C ASP A 303 -15.28 -6.77 -12.97
N CYS A 304 -15.19 -5.48 -12.76
CA CYS A 304 -16.28 -4.52 -12.73
C CYS A 304 -17.26 -4.69 -13.89
N GLY A 305 -18.58 -4.57 -13.61
CA GLY A 305 -19.63 -4.57 -14.63
C GLY A 305 -20.49 -5.84 -14.71
N TRP A 306 -20.07 -6.94 -14.09
CA TRP A 306 -20.86 -8.20 -14.09
C TRP A 306 -22.28 -8.08 -13.52
N HIS A 307 -22.51 -7.03 -12.73
CA HIS A 307 -23.77 -6.72 -12.03
C HIS A 307 -24.64 -5.68 -12.75
N ASN A 308 -24.21 -5.13 -13.90
CA ASN A 308 -24.92 -4.03 -14.56
C ASN A 308 -25.72 -4.49 -15.77
N GLU A 309 -27.01 -4.17 -15.80
CA GLU A 309 -27.94 -4.47 -16.89
C GLU A 309 -27.82 -3.51 -18.08
N GLU A 310 -27.25 -2.32 -17.90
CA GLU A 310 -27.16 -1.30 -18.94
C GLU A 310 -26.00 -1.58 -19.90
N PRO A 311 -26.25 -1.98 -21.15
CA PRO A 311 -25.20 -2.22 -22.12
C PRO A 311 -24.56 -0.90 -22.57
N GLY A 312 -23.20 -0.88 -22.60
CA GLY A 312 -22.43 0.23 -23.12
C GLY A 312 -22.38 1.49 -22.25
N ASP A 313 -22.98 1.47 -21.05
CA ASP A 313 -22.95 2.58 -20.10
C ASP A 313 -21.92 2.34 -18.99
N LYS A 314 -21.55 3.45 -18.31
CA LYS A 314 -20.67 3.39 -17.15
C LYS A 314 -21.36 2.64 -16.01
N VAL A 315 -20.72 1.63 -15.47
CA VAL A 315 -21.28 0.75 -14.43
C VAL A 315 -21.39 1.41 -13.06
N TYR A 316 -20.54 2.37 -12.77
CA TYR A 316 -20.42 3.00 -11.45
C TYR A 316 -21.68 3.69 -10.92
N PRO A 317 -22.54 4.31 -11.76
CA PRO A 317 -23.83 4.82 -11.30
C PRO A 317 -24.79 3.76 -10.77
N TYR A 318 -24.59 2.48 -11.09
CA TYR A 318 -25.48 1.36 -10.77
C TYR A 318 -24.93 0.39 -9.71
N VAL A 319 -23.73 0.65 -9.16
CA VAL A 319 -23.15 -0.21 -8.12
C VAL A 319 -24.02 -0.25 -6.86
N GLY A 320 -24.08 -1.40 -6.19
CA GLY A 320 -24.76 -1.52 -4.90
C GLY A 320 -25.62 -2.77 -4.72
N GLN A 321 -26.36 -3.22 -5.74
CA GLN A 321 -27.24 -4.39 -5.60
C GLN A 321 -26.46 -5.72 -5.64
N TRP A 322 -25.37 -5.76 -6.38
CA TRP A 322 -24.47 -6.93 -6.49
C TRP A 322 -25.17 -8.22 -6.89
N LYS A 323 -26.13 -8.12 -7.81
CA LYS A 323 -26.77 -9.25 -8.48
C LYS A 323 -26.27 -9.37 -9.91
N GLU A 324 -26.22 -10.59 -10.43
CA GLU A 324 -25.77 -10.85 -11.80
C GLU A 324 -26.65 -10.14 -12.85
N SER A 325 -26.01 -9.59 -13.86
CA SER A 325 -26.67 -9.06 -15.05
C SER A 325 -27.19 -10.18 -15.94
N LYS A 326 -28.48 -10.19 -16.25
CA LYS A 326 -29.07 -11.13 -17.22
C LYS A 326 -28.81 -10.74 -18.67
N VAL A 327 -28.43 -9.49 -18.92
CA VAL A 327 -28.02 -9.01 -20.24
C VAL A 327 -26.61 -9.52 -20.58
N ARG A 328 -25.68 -9.39 -19.62
CA ARG A 328 -24.26 -9.76 -19.81
C ARG A 328 -24.03 -11.27 -19.64
N PHE A 329 -24.79 -11.91 -18.77
CA PHE A 329 -24.71 -13.34 -18.44
C PHE A 329 -26.10 -13.98 -18.61
N PRO A 330 -26.60 -14.13 -19.86
CA PRO A 330 -27.96 -14.60 -20.12
C PRO A 330 -28.23 -16.02 -19.61
N ASN A 331 -27.21 -16.87 -19.54
CA ASN A 331 -27.31 -18.22 -18.99
C ASN A 331 -26.96 -18.28 -17.48
N GLY A 332 -26.77 -17.12 -16.84
CA GLY A 332 -26.42 -16.97 -15.44
C GLY A 332 -24.92 -16.95 -15.18
N LEU A 333 -24.50 -16.11 -14.26
CA LEU A 333 -23.10 -15.95 -13.87
C LEU A 333 -22.50 -17.26 -13.35
N LYS A 334 -23.30 -18.06 -12.61
CA LYS A 334 -22.92 -19.40 -12.14
C LYS A 334 -22.48 -20.31 -13.27
N THR A 335 -23.16 -20.30 -14.40
CA THR A 335 -22.79 -21.11 -15.58
C THR A 335 -21.42 -20.71 -16.12
N THR A 336 -21.10 -19.42 -16.11
CA THR A 336 -19.81 -18.92 -16.55
C THR A 336 -18.68 -19.28 -15.57
N THR A 337 -18.92 -19.14 -14.27
CA THR A 337 -17.95 -19.52 -13.24
C THR A 337 -17.72 -21.03 -13.19
N ASP A 338 -18.73 -21.86 -13.39
CA ASP A 338 -18.59 -23.31 -13.50
C ASP A 338 -17.79 -23.70 -14.75
N TYR A 339 -17.97 -22.97 -15.87
CA TYR A 339 -17.14 -23.18 -17.06
C TYR A 339 -15.67 -22.85 -16.78
N ILE A 340 -15.35 -21.73 -16.15
CA ILE A 340 -14.00 -21.40 -15.74
C ILE A 340 -13.40 -22.51 -14.85
N ARG A 341 -14.19 -23.03 -13.92
CA ARG A 341 -13.76 -24.12 -13.03
C ARG A 341 -13.53 -25.43 -13.80
N SER A 342 -14.33 -25.73 -14.83
CA SER A 342 -14.13 -26.91 -15.68
C SER A 342 -12.82 -26.90 -16.45
N LEU A 343 -12.21 -25.72 -16.65
CA LEU A 343 -10.89 -25.53 -17.25
C LEU A 343 -9.74 -25.63 -16.24
N GLY A 344 -10.03 -25.94 -14.97
CA GLY A 344 -9.02 -26.08 -13.90
C GLY A 344 -8.59 -24.75 -13.25
N MET A 345 -9.28 -23.66 -13.54
CA MET A 345 -9.09 -22.35 -12.91
C MET A 345 -10.14 -22.11 -11.83
N LYS A 346 -9.88 -21.18 -10.92
CA LYS A 346 -10.78 -20.71 -9.89
C LYS A 346 -11.41 -19.37 -10.31
N PRO A 347 -12.74 -19.24 -10.30
CA PRO A 347 -13.39 -17.98 -10.69
C PRO A 347 -13.25 -16.92 -9.61
N GLY A 348 -13.06 -15.67 -10.03
CA GLY A 348 -13.07 -14.48 -9.17
C GLY A 348 -14.11 -13.46 -9.60
N LEU A 349 -14.55 -12.63 -8.66
CA LEU A 349 -15.49 -11.53 -8.88
C LEU A 349 -14.98 -10.25 -8.20
N TRP A 350 -15.41 -9.11 -8.71
CA TRP A 350 -15.13 -7.77 -8.21
C TRP A 350 -16.32 -7.20 -7.42
N ILE A 351 -16.06 -6.35 -6.41
CA ILE A 351 -17.07 -5.64 -5.63
C ILE A 351 -16.53 -4.33 -5.02
N GLU A 352 -17.38 -3.29 -4.92
CA GLU A 352 -17.18 -2.09 -4.07
C GLU A 352 -18.18 -2.12 -2.88
N PRO A 353 -17.89 -2.77 -1.77
CA PRO A 353 -18.87 -3.02 -0.72
C PRO A 353 -19.29 -1.76 0.06
N GLU A 354 -18.47 -0.70 0.02
CA GLU A 354 -18.69 0.53 0.76
C GLU A 354 -19.52 1.57 -0.03
N ILE A 355 -19.96 1.26 -1.27
CA ILE A 355 -20.47 2.26 -2.22
C ILE A 355 -21.86 1.90 -2.75
N ILE A 356 -22.72 2.92 -2.92
CA ILE A 356 -23.98 2.84 -3.68
C ILE A 356 -23.98 3.90 -4.77
N GLY A 357 -24.20 3.49 -6.01
CA GLY A 357 -24.36 4.40 -7.14
C GLY A 357 -25.72 5.14 -7.13
N TYR A 358 -25.72 6.38 -7.59
CA TYR A 358 -26.91 7.24 -7.53
C TYR A 358 -28.08 6.78 -8.42
N LYS A 359 -27.85 5.84 -9.35
CA LYS A 359 -28.89 5.20 -10.16
C LYS A 359 -29.29 3.80 -9.66
N CYS A 360 -28.70 3.32 -8.58
CA CYS A 360 -29.06 2.04 -7.97
C CYS A 360 -30.34 2.21 -7.10
N ASN A 361 -31.48 2.45 -7.76
CA ASN A 361 -32.72 2.83 -7.10
C ASN A 361 -33.19 1.79 -6.09
N GLU A 362 -33.02 0.49 -6.36
CA GLU A 362 -33.40 -0.58 -5.45
C GLU A 362 -32.70 -0.46 -4.10
N MET A 363 -31.40 -0.14 -4.13
CA MET A 363 -30.62 -0.02 -2.90
C MET A 363 -30.84 1.32 -2.21
N LEU A 364 -31.10 2.39 -2.95
CA LEU A 364 -31.46 3.69 -2.38
C LEU A 364 -32.84 3.67 -1.72
N GLN A 365 -33.74 2.77 -2.15
CA GLN A 365 -35.04 2.52 -1.48
C GLN A 365 -34.91 1.52 -0.33
N TYR A 366 -33.97 0.60 -0.41
CA TYR A 366 -33.76 -0.41 0.63
C TYR A 366 -33.15 0.18 1.90
N TYR A 367 -32.16 1.07 1.76
CA TYR A 367 -31.43 1.65 2.88
C TYR A 367 -32.10 2.93 3.39
N ASP A 368 -32.24 3.03 4.72
CA ASP A 368 -32.61 4.25 5.43
C ASP A 368 -31.44 5.24 5.47
N GLU A 369 -31.71 6.51 5.77
CA GLU A 369 -30.67 7.56 5.79
C GLU A 369 -29.52 7.23 6.75
N GLU A 370 -29.78 6.58 7.89
CA GLU A 370 -28.79 6.18 8.87
C GLU A 370 -27.81 5.09 8.38
N CYS A 371 -28.09 4.49 7.24
CA CYS A 371 -27.19 3.53 6.59
C CYS A 371 -26.06 4.20 5.79
N PHE A 372 -26.14 5.51 5.60
CA PHE A 372 -25.16 6.28 4.85
C PHE A 372 -24.26 7.12 5.75
N ILE A 373 -23.05 7.40 5.28
CA ILE A 373 -22.14 8.30 5.96
C ILE A 373 -22.56 9.75 5.66
N HIS A 374 -22.64 10.57 6.71
CA HIS A 374 -23.04 11.99 6.65
C HIS A 374 -21.88 12.91 7.00
N ARG A 375 -22.00 14.16 6.53
CA ARG A 375 -21.17 15.28 6.91
C ARG A 375 -22.02 16.56 6.97
N PHE A 376 -21.98 17.24 8.11
CA PHE A 376 -22.86 18.36 8.44
C PHE A 376 -24.36 17.99 8.37
N GLY A 377 -24.67 16.72 8.69
CA GLY A 377 -26.04 16.17 8.61
C GLY A 377 -26.49 15.78 7.21
N GLU A 378 -25.70 16.02 6.17
CA GLU A 378 -26.02 15.70 4.79
C GLU A 378 -25.31 14.41 4.34
N LYS A 379 -26.04 13.55 3.62
CA LYS A 379 -25.51 12.32 3.04
C LYS A 379 -24.42 12.62 2.01
N ILE A 380 -23.24 12.06 2.22
CA ILE A 380 -22.08 12.32 1.36
C ILE A 380 -22.25 11.66 0.00
N CYS A 381 -22.09 12.45 -1.05
CA CYS A 381 -22.09 11.98 -2.43
C CYS A 381 -20.85 12.53 -3.17
N VAL A 382 -20.03 11.62 -3.74
CA VAL A 382 -18.86 11.98 -4.54
C VAL A 382 -18.99 11.34 -5.91
N GLN A 383 -19.00 12.16 -6.97
CA GLN A 383 -19.19 11.70 -8.36
C GLN A 383 -20.36 10.71 -8.54
N GLY A 384 -21.49 11.00 -7.88
CA GLY A 384 -22.69 10.18 -7.96
C GLY A 384 -22.63 8.86 -7.19
N ARG A 385 -21.77 8.76 -6.16
CA ARG A 385 -21.64 7.60 -5.29
C ARG A 385 -21.86 7.99 -3.85
N TYR A 386 -22.71 7.27 -3.15
CA TYR A 386 -22.98 7.39 -1.73
C TYR A 386 -22.16 6.35 -0.96
N PHE A 387 -21.82 6.65 0.28
CA PHE A 387 -20.97 5.82 1.13
C PHE A 387 -21.81 5.13 2.21
N LEU A 388 -21.69 3.81 2.31
CA LEU A 388 -22.36 3.02 3.33
C LEU A 388 -21.61 3.05 4.67
N ASP A 389 -22.38 3.15 5.74
CA ASP A 389 -21.85 3.15 7.10
C ASP A 389 -21.89 1.74 7.72
N PHE A 390 -20.74 1.09 7.78
CA PHE A 390 -20.60 -0.25 8.38
C PHE A 390 -20.78 -0.28 9.90
N ARG A 391 -21.03 0.86 10.55
CA ARG A 391 -21.51 0.89 11.94
C ARG A 391 -22.98 0.49 12.03
N ASN A 392 -23.70 0.53 10.92
CA ASN A 392 -25.12 0.17 10.82
C ASN A 392 -25.31 -1.32 10.55
N GLU A 393 -26.10 -2.00 11.38
CA GLU A 393 -26.34 -3.44 11.29
C GLU A 393 -27.03 -3.84 9.96
N LYS A 394 -27.92 -3.01 9.41
CA LYS A 394 -28.61 -3.28 8.15
C LYS A 394 -27.63 -3.36 6.98
N VAL A 395 -26.58 -2.52 6.98
CA VAL A 395 -25.50 -2.57 6.00
C VAL A 395 -24.70 -3.87 6.13
N ILE A 396 -24.32 -4.23 7.35
CA ILE A 396 -23.59 -5.48 7.65
C ILE A 396 -24.39 -6.71 7.18
N LEU A 397 -25.67 -6.77 7.50
CA LEU A 397 -26.54 -7.92 7.13
C LEU A 397 -26.65 -8.08 5.62
N TYR A 398 -26.88 -6.98 4.88
CA TYR A 398 -26.94 -7.02 3.42
C TYR A 398 -25.60 -7.44 2.80
N MET A 399 -24.49 -6.91 3.27
CA MET A 399 -23.16 -7.25 2.75
C MET A 399 -22.73 -8.68 3.11
N ASN A 400 -23.14 -9.20 4.26
CA ASN A 400 -22.98 -10.62 4.59
C ASN A 400 -23.68 -11.52 3.58
N GLU A 401 -24.92 -11.20 3.22
CA GLU A 401 -25.68 -11.96 2.22
C GLU A 401 -25.10 -11.78 0.81
N THR A 402 -24.61 -10.60 0.49
CA THR A 402 -23.94 -10.34 -0.78
C THR A 402 -22.68 -11.19 -0.94
N ILE A 403 -21.77 -11.19 0.03
CA ILE A 403 -20.57 -12.02 -0.01
C ILE A 403 -20.92 -13.51 -0.02
N ARG A 404 -21.91 -13.94 0.77
CA ARG A 404 -22.42 -15.33 0.72
C ARG A 404 -22.85 -15.70 -0.71
N ARG A 405 -23.69 -14.87 -1.33
CA ARG A 405 -24.19 -15.08 -2.70
C ARG A 405 -23.05 -15.16 -3.73
N MET A 406 -22.07 -14.27 -3.63
CA MET A 406 -20.91 -14.30 -4.52
C MET A 406 -20.13 -15.63 -4.40
N ILE A 407 -19.95 -16.12 -3.19
CA ILE A 407 -19.17 -17.33 -2.92
C ILE A 407 -20.02 -18.60 -3.16
N GLU A 408 -21.19 -18.70 -2.55
CA GLU A 408 -21.99 -19.94 -2.55
C GLU A 408 -22.86 -20.06 -3.79
N ASP A 409 -23.53 -18.97 -4.21
CA ASP A 409 -24.48 -19.05 -5.32
C ASP A 409 -23.76 -18.83 -6.68
N TYR A 410 -22.81 -17.88 -6.78
CA TYR A 410 -22.05 -17.64 -8.02
C TYR A 410 -20.73 -18.41 -8.06
N GLY A 411 -20.28 -18.96 -6.94
CA GLY A 411 -19.12 -19.84 -6.88
C GLY A 411 -17.77 -19.14 -6.94
N ALA A 412 -17.67 -17.89 -6.50
CA ALA A 412 -16.40 -17.17 -6.45
C ALA A 412 -15.45 -17.78 -5.42
N GLU A 413 -14.20 -17.99 -5.80
CA GLU A 413 -13.09 -18.42 -4.94
C GLU A 413 -12.03 -17.30 -4.77
N TYR A 414 -12.27 -16.16 -5.42
CA TYR A 414 -11.47 -14.94 -5.34
C TYR A 414 -12.42 -13.74 -5.39
N ILE A 415 -12.20 -12.75 -4.52
CA ILE A 415 -12.99 -11.51 -4.51
C ILE A 415 -12.05 -10.32 -4.45
N LYS A 416 -12.14 -9.45 -5.47
CA LYS A 416 -11.45 -8.17 -5.50
C LYS A 416 -12.33 -7.14 -4.82
N ILE A 417 -11.88 -6.64 -3.66
CA ILE A 417 -12.52 -5.58 -2.87
C ILE A 417 -11.95 -4.25 -3.32
N ASP A 418 -12.76 -3.44 -3.96
CA ASP A 418 -12.34 -2.15 -4.52
C ASP A 418 -13.01 -0.96 -3.82
N TYR A 419 -12.46 0.23 -4.01
CA TYR A 419 -12.98 1.49 -3.47
C TYR A 419 -12.49 2.68 -4.28
N ASN A 420 -13.32 3.14 -5.21
CA ASN A 420 -12.90 4.06 -6.28
C ASN A 420 -13.23 5.54 -6.03
N GLN A 421 -13.58 5.91 -4.80
CA GLN A 421 -13.85 7.32 -4.45
C GLN A 421 -13.32 7.66 -3.06
N ASP A 422 -12.70 8.82 -2.95
CA ASP A 422 -12.32 9.37 -1.65
C ASP A 422 -13.46 10.18 -1.04
N ILE A 423 -13.80 9.90 0.21
CA ILE A 423 -14.90 10.57 0.92
C ILE A 423 -14.60 12.05 1.29
N GLY A 424 -13.33 12.48 1.20
CA GLY A 424 -12.90 13.81 1.61
C GLY A 424 -12.63 13.92 3.11
N ILE A 425 -12.98 15.07 3.72
CA ILE A 425 -12.55 15.44 5.09
C ILE A 425 -13.05 14.53 6.22
N GLY A 426 -13.89 13.54 5.95
CA GLY A 426 -14.35 12.57 6.93
C GLY A 426 -15.86 12.56 7.14
N ALA A 427 -16.30 12.08 8.30
CA ALA A 427 -17.70 11.79 8.61
C ALA A 427 -18.13 12.47 9.92
N ASP A 428 -19.43 12.72 10.06
CA ASP A 428 -19.98 13.30 11.28
C ASP A 428 -19.71 12.45 12.51
N ASP A 429 -19.14 13.08 13.51
CA ASP A 429 -18.95 12.54 14.86
C ASP A 429 -18.78 13.67 15.88
N VAL A 430 -19.13 13.40 17.14
CA VAL A 430 -18.97 14.36 18.26
C VAL A 430 -17.50 14.71 18.54
N ASP A 431 -16.58 13.84 18.15
CA ASP A 431 -15.13 13.99 18.29
C ASP A 431 -14.47 14.56 17.02
N GLY A 432 -15.26 14.97 16.02
CA GLY A 432 -14.79 15.57 14.76
C GLY A 432 -14.81 14.63 13.56
N PHE A 433 -14.66 15.20 12.37
CA PHE A 433 -14.75 14.45 11.10
C PHE A 433 -13.70 13.36 10.97
N GLY A 434 -12.49 13.60 11.46
CA GLY A 434 -11.44 12.61 11.49
C GLY A 434 -11.76 11.42 12.39
N ALA A 435 -12.35 11.65 13.55
CA ALA A 435 -12.80 10.60 14.45
C ALA A 435 -13.98 9.81 13.84
N GLY A 436 -14.86 10.48 13.09
CA GLY A 436 -15.97 9.85 12.38
C GLY A 436 -15.48 8.85 11.34
N ILE A 437 -14.56 9.24 10.47
CA ILE A 437 -14.01 8.32 9.43
C ILE A 437 -13.19 7.18 10.05
N GLU A 438 -12.48 7.42 11.15
CA GLU A 438 -11.78 6.37 11.90
C GLU A 438 -12.75 5.29 12.39
N LYS A 439 -13.90 5.69 12.96
CA LYS A 439 -14.93 4.76 13.42
C LYS A 439 -15.58 3.98 12.27
N CYS A 440 -15.85 4.64 11.12
CA CYS A 440 -16.36 3.99 9.92
C CYS A 440 -15.38 2.93 9.40
N ALA A 441 -14.10 3.28 9.26
CA ALA A 441 -13.07 2.37 8.78
C ALA A 441 -12.83 1.19 9.74
N ASN A 442 -12.81 1.43 11.05
CA ASN A 442 -12.71 0.35 12.03
C ASN A 442 -13.89 -0.63 11.89
N ALA A 443 -15.12 -0.14 11.75
CA ALA A 443 -16.30 -0.99 11.57
C ALA A 443 -16.23 -1.81 10.29
N PHE A 444 -15.77 -1.22 9.18
CA PHE A 444 -15.54 -1.94 7.92
C PHE A 444 -14.50 -3.06 8.09
N PHE A 445 -13.36 -2.79 8.71
CA PHE A 445 -12.33 -3.80 8.92
C PHE A 445 -12.74 -4.89 9.92
N ASP A 446 -13.50 -4.54 10.96
CA ASP A 446 -14.09 -5.53 11.87
C ASP A 446 -15.04 -6.50 11.14
N TRP A 447 -15.84 -5.97 10.20
CA TRP A 447 -16.67 -6.77 9.32
C TRP A 447 -15.82 -7.63 8.38
N MET A 448 -14.82 -7.04 7.71
CA MET A 448 -13.96 -7.75 6.76
C MET A 448 -13.17 -8.88 7.43
N ASP A 449 -12.69 -8.66 8.66
CA ASP A 449 -12.01 -9.68 9.44
C ASP A 449 -12.94 -10.86 9.82
N LYS A 450 -14.24 -10.60 10.04
CA LYS A 450 -15.25 -11.67 10.25
C LYS A 450 -15.50 -12.43 8.95
N ILE A 451 -15.62 -11.74 7.82
CA ILE A 451 -15.80 -12.36 6.48
C ILE A 451 -14.63 -13.29 6.15
N ARG A 452 -13.39 -12.84 6.31
CA ARG A 452 -12.19 -13.65 6.02
C ARG A 452 -12.13 -14.90 6.91
N ARG A 453 -12.48 -14.78 8.19
CA ARG A 453 -12.57 -15.96 9.09
C ARG A 453 -13.69 -16.92 8.70
N LYS A 454 -14.80 -16.42 8.18
CA LYS A 454 -15.94 -17.25 7.72
C LYS A 454 -15.63 -18.00 6.43
N PHE A 455 -14.83 -17.38 5.52
CA PHE A 455 -14.49 -17.94 4.22
C PHE A 455 -12.96 -18.06 4.02
N PRO A 456 -12.27 -18.88 4.80
CA PRO A 456 -10.80 -18.93 4.80
C PRO A 456 -10.19 -19.50 3.51
N SER A 457 -10.99 -20.16 2.67
CA SER A 457 -10.57 -20.70 1.37
C SER A 457 -10.70 -19.70 0.22
N VAL A 458 -11.27 -18.52 0.45
CA VAL A 458 -11.44 -17.46 -0.55
C VAL A 458 -10.31 -16.45 -0.43
N VAL A 459 -9.71 -16.12 -1.55
CA VAL A 459 -8.71 -15.05 -1.63
C VAL A 459 -9.42 -13.70 -1.77
N PHE A 460 -9.06 -12.75 -0.91
CA PHE A 460 -9.53 -11.37 -1.00
C PHE A 460 -8.37 -10.49 -1.46
N GLU A 461 -8.55 -9.82 -2.59
CA GLU A 461 -7.63 -8.80 -3.10
C GLU A 461 -8.06 -7.43 -2.59
N TRP A 462 -7.10 -6.65 -2.08
CA TRP A 462 -7.30 -5.27 -1.68
C TRP A 462 -7.02 -4.31 -2.84
N CYS A 463 -7.97 -3.45 -3.16
CA CYS A 463 -7.87 -2.47 -4.23
C CYS A 463 -8.51 -1.14 -3.81
N ALA A 464 -8.01 -0.04 -4.35
CA ALA A 464 -8.67 1.26 -4.33
C ALA A 464 -8.15 2.08 -5.51
N SER A 465 -8.82 2.04 -6.66
CA SER A 465 -8.31 2.62 -7.90
C SER A 465 -6.82 2.30 -8.10
N GLY A 466 -6.47 1.03 -8.05
CA GLY A 466 -5.09 0.59 -7.93
C GLY A 466 -4.55 0.82 -6.49
N GLY A 467 -3.57 1.70 -6.33
CA GLY A 467 -2.77 1.82 -5.12
C GLY A 467 -3.16 2.93 -4.14
N MET A 468 -4.40 3.43 -4.11
CA MET A 468 -4.76 4.58 -3.26
C MET A 468 -5.01 4.24 -1.78
N ARG A 469 -4.94 2.95 -1.39
CA ARG A 469 -5.01 2.45 0.00
C ARG A 469 -3.89 1.44 0.30
N LEU A 470 -2.62 1.83 0.06
CA LEU A 470 -1.42 1.00 0.33
C LEU A 470 -0.83 1.27 1.72
N ASP A 471 -1.66 1.60 2.70
CA ASP A 471 -1.27 1.68 4.09
C ASP A 471 -1.13 0.28 4.72
N TRP A 472 -0.27 0.16 5.75
CA TRP A 472 0.02 -1.15 6.32
C TRP A 472 -1.06 -1.68 7.28
N GLU A 473 -1.95 -0.84 7.79
CA GLU A 473 -3.13 -1.30 8.52
C GLU A 473 -4.06 -2.12 7.62
N SER A 474 -4.29 -1.64 6.39
CA SER A 474 -5.06 -2.35 5.37
C SER A 474 -4.30 -3.57 4.85
N LEU A 475 -3.07 -3.35 4.36
CA LEU A 475 -2.27 -4.38 3.68
C LEU A 475 -1.97 -5.59 4.56
N SER A 476 -1.82 -5.42 5.88
CA SER A 476 -1.59 -6.54 6.79
C SER A 476 -2.72 -7.59 6.79
N ARG A 477 -3.91 -7.23 6.32
CA ARG A 477 -5.10 -8.10 6.30
C ARG A 477 -5.27 -8.92 5.02
N PHE A 478 -4.59 -8.55 3.93
CA PHE A 478 -4.81 -9.13 2.61
C PHE A 478 -3.55 -9.76 2.05
N SER A 479 -3.64 -10.95 1.49
CA SER A 479 -2.50 -11.66 0.90
C SER A 479 -2.10 -11.12 -0.48
N VAL A 480 -2.98 -10.37 -1.14
CA VAL A 480 -2.76 -9.73 -2.42
C VAL A 480 -3.40 -8.34 -2.44
N ALA A 481 -2.72 -7.38 -3.08
CA ALA A 481 -3.23 -6.03 -3.26
C ALA A 481 -2.92 -5.52 -4.67
N SER A 482 -3.89 -4.86 -5.29
CA SER A 482 -3.66 -4.03 -6.49
C SER A 482 -2.69 -2.90 -6.16
N THR A 483 -1.75 -2.62 -7.05
CA THR A 483 -0.70 -1.63 -6.81
C THR A 483 -0.81 -0.37 -7.65
N SER A 484 -1.37 -0.47 -8.85
CA SER A 484 -1.58 0.66 -9.75
C SER A 484 -2.49 0.26 -10.92
N ASP A 485 -3.30 1.20 -11.40
CA ASP A 485 -4.07 1.07 -12.64
C ASP A 485 -3.38 1.73 -13.84
N GLN A 486 -2.05 1.88 -13.80
CA GLN A 486 -1.30 2.45 -14.92
C GLN A 486 -1.51 1.65 -16.22
N THR A 487 -2.01 2.30 -17.26
CA THR A 487 -2.35 1.69 -18.55
C THR A 487 -1.23 1.76 -19.60
N ASP A 488 -0.17 2.50 -19.34
CA ASP A 488 1.02 2.56 -20.21
C ASP A 488 2.15 1.70 -19.62
N TYR A 489 2.39 0.55 -20.22
CA TYR A 489 3.42 -0.40 -19.78
C TYR A 489 4.84 0.20 -19.73
N ARG A 490 5.12 1.29 -20.47
CA ARG A 490 6.42 1.99 -20.48
C ARG A 490 6.58 2.94 -19.27
N LYS A 491 5.48 3.36 -18.66
CA LYS A 491 5.47 4.15 -17.42
C LYS A 491 5.45 3.26 -16.17
N TYR A 492 4.95 2.05 -16.31
CA TYR A 492 4.83 1.11 -15.20
C TYR A 492 6.16 0.83 -14.46
N PRO A 493 7.34 0.74 -15.11
CA PRO A 493 8.63 0.53 -14.43
C PRO A 493 8.96 1.57 -13.37
N TYR A 494 8.53 2.83 -13.53
CA TYR A 494 8.72 3.87 -12.52
C TYR A 494 7.90 3.65 -11.25
N ILE A 495 6.82 2.86 -11.35
CA ILE A 495 5.98 2.44 -10.22
C ILE A 495 6.56 1.16 -9.62
N VAL A 496 6.75 0.13 -10.44
CA VAL A 496 7.23 -1.19 -10.02
C VAL A 496 8.60 -1.14 -9.38
N GLY A 497 9.50 -0.29 -9.88
CA GLY A 497 10.82 -0.06 -9.30
C GLY A 497 10.81 0.44 -7.86
N ASN A 498 9.67 0.97 -7.41
CA ASN A 498 9.49 1.56 -6.08
C ASN A 498 8.42 0.86 -5.23
N ILE A 499 7.57 0.01 -5.82
CA ILE A 499 6.34 -0.48 -5.18
C ILE A 499 6.58 -1.23 -3.86
N PHE A 500 7.75 -1.83 -3.71
CA PHE A 500 8.13 -2.52 -2.47
C PHE A 500 8.43 -1.55 -1.32
N ALA A 501 8.44 -0.24 -1.56
CA ALA A 501 8.34 0.74 -0.47
C ALA A 501 6.97 0.70 0.22
N ALA A 502 5.90 0.31 -0.49
CA ALA A 502 4.55 0.21 0.06
C ALA A 502 4.14 -1.22 0.41
N THR A 503 4.50 -2.21 -0.39
CA THR A 503 3.98 -3.59 -0.34
C THR A 503 5.08 -4.62 -0.12
N LEU A 504 4.68 -5.87 0.16
CA LEU A 504 5.57 -7.03 0.09
C LEU A 504 5.65 -7.56 -1.35
N PRO A 505 6.79 -8.16 -1.78
CA PRO A 505 6.90 -8.77 -3.10
C PRO A 505 5.83 -9.82 -3.39
N GLU A 506 5.52 -10.64 -2.38
CA GLU A 506 4.49 -11.68 -2.45
C GLU A 506 3.05 -11.15 -2.45
N GLN A 507 2.84 -9.87 -2.18
CA GLN A 507 1.54 -9.22 -2.07
C GLN A 507 1.24 -8.29 -3.26
N ALA A 508 2.26 -7.71 -3.87
CA ALA A 508 2.15 -6.67 -4.89
C ALA A 508 1.54 -7.19 -6.19
N GLY A 509 0.24 -7.03 -6.39
CA GLY A 509 -0.44 -7.33 -7.65
C GLY A 509 -0.05 -6.31 -8.73
N VAL A 510 0.62 -6.77 -9.77
CA VAL A 510 1.12 -5.93 -10.86
C VAL A 510 0.52 -6.39 -12.18
N TRP A 511 -0.12 -5.45 -12.88
CA TRP A 511 -0.70 -5.72 -14.18
C TRP A 511 0.36 -6.03 -15.24
N SER A 512 0.10 -7.07 -16.04
CA SER A 512 0.80 -7.38 -17.26
C SER A 512 -0.20 -7.57 -18.40
N TYR A 513 -0.17 -6.68 -19.36
CA TYR A 513 -1.11 -6.60 -20.50
C TYR A 513 -0.35 -6.52 -21.83
N PRO A 514 0.21 -7.63 -22.30
CA PRO A 514 1.05 -7.66 -23.50
C PRO A 514 0.37 -7.10 -24.76
N VAL A 515 -0.94 -7.28 -24.87
CA VAL A 515 -1.74 -6.76 -25.97
C VAL A 515 -2.45 -5.47 -25.52
N VAL A 516 -1.75 -4.34 -25.67
CA VAL A 516 -2.32 -3.02 -25.31
C VAL A 516 -3.34 -2.58 -26.36
N SER A 517 -4.55 -2.28 -25.91
CA SER A 517 -5.59 -1.67 -26.73
C SER A 517 -5.20 -0.23 -27.15
N PRO A 518 -5.35 0.16 -28.42
CA PRO A 518 -5.13 1.53 -28.85
C PRO A 518 -6.26 2.51 -28.45
N GLY A 519 -7.35 1.98 -27.88
CA GLY A 519 -8.49 2.78 -27.41
C GLY A 519 -8.24 3.52 -26.12
N SER A 520 -9.18 4.38 -25.74
CA SER A 520 -9.19 5.05 -24.43
C SER A 520 -9.66 4.10 -23.33
N ILE A 521 -9.33 4.44 -22.08
CA ILE A 521 -9.81 3.70 -20.90
C ILE A 521 -11.33 3.56 -20.94
N GLY A 522 -11.82 2.35 -20.67
CA GLY A 522 -13.24 2.02 -20.65
C GLY A 522 -13.86 1.70 -22.02
N VAL A 523 -13.09 1.77 -23.09
CA VAL A 523 -13.54 1.37 -24.43
C VAL A 523 -13.04 -0.03 -24.76
N VAL A 524 -13.96 -0.98 -24.87
CA VAL A 524 -13.64 -2.35 -25.33
C VAL A 524 -13.12 -2.30 -26.76
N TYR A 525 -11.97 -2.88 -26.96
CA TYR A 525 -11.31 -2.96 -28.26
C TYR A 525 -10.97 -4.40 -28.59
N GLU A 526 -11.40 -4.85 -29.76
CA GLU A 526 -11.07 -6.16 -30.31
C GLU A 526 -9.95 -6.00 -31.34
N PRO A 527 -8.68 -6.31 -30.98
CA PRO A 527 -7.57 -6.18 -31.91
C PRO A 527 -7.68 -7.22 -33.04
N SER A 528 -7.39 -6.79 -34.28
CA SER A 528 -7.26 -7.68 -35.42
C SER A 528 -5.93 -8.43 -35.43
N GLU A 529 -5.83 -9.52 -36.20
CA GLU A 529 -4.55 -10.19 -36.44
C GLU A 529 -3.51 -9.22 -37.01
N ASP A 530 -3.89 -8.39 -37.97
CA ASP A 530 -3.02 -7.36 -38.57
C ASP A 530 -2.52 -6.34 -37.50
N TYR A 531 -3.38 -5.96 -36.53
CA TYR A 531 -2.93 -5.13 -35.41
C TYR A 531 -1.88 -5.85 -34.56
N ILE A 532 -2.07 -7.12 -34.23
CA ILE A 532 -1.13 -7.91 -33.46
C ILE A 532 0.23 -8.00 -34.17
N GLU A 533 0.23 -8.38 -35.45
CA GLU A 533 1.45 -8.55 -36.26
C GLU A 533 2.26 -7.23 -36.37
N ASN A 534 1.59 -6.10 -36.52
CA ASN A 534 2.25 -4.81 -36.75
C ASN A 534 2.61 -4.05 -35.47
N ASN A 535 2.00 -4.36 -34.33
CA ASN A 535 2.16 -3.55 -33.12
C ASN A 535 2.69 -4.31 -31.91
N ILE A 536 2.69 -5.65 -31.90
CA ILE A 536 3.12 -6.43 -30.73
C ILE A 536 4.44 -7.11 -31.06
N SER A 537 5.53 -6.58 -30.52
CA SER A 537 6.87 -7.16 -30.65
C SER A 537 7.23 -8.07 -29.46
N ALA A 538 8.21 -8.93 -29.64
CA ALA A 538 8.77 -9.76 -28.57
C ALA A 538 9.30 -8.90 -27.41
N GLU A 539 9.93 -7.78 -27.70
CA GLU A 539 10.46 -6.86 -26.67
C GLU A 539 9.34 -6.15 -25.88
N ARG A 540 8.22 -5.84 -26.54
CA ARG A 540 7.03 -5.30 -25.87
C ARG A 540 6.39 -6.32 -24.94
N VAL A 541 6.22 -7.56 -25.37
CA VAL A 541 5.75 -8.66 -24.51
C VAL A 541 6.69 -8.84 -23.33
N THR A 542 7.99 -8.93 -23.60
CA THR A 542 9.03 -9.08 -22.59
C THR A 542 8.94 -7.98 -21.52
N MET A 543 8.85 -6.73 -21.93
CA MET A 543 8.77 -5.59 -20.99
C MET A 543 7.53 -5.68 -20.09
N ASN A 544 6.36 -6.00 -20.68
CA ASN A 544 5.13 -6.21 -19.92
C ASN A 544 5.28 -7.31 -18.86
N MET A 545 5.90 -8.42 -19.25
CA MET A 545 6.10 -9.55 -18.33
C MET A 545 7.12 -9.22 -17.22
N VAL A 546 8.21 -8.52 -17.55
CA VAL A 546 9.22 -8.08 -16.55
C VAL A 546 8.63 -7.09 -15.55
N ASN A 547 7.66 -6.26 -15.95
CA ASN A 547 6.97 -5.35 -15.03
C ASN A 547 6.34 -6.08 -13.85
N ALA A 548 5.79 -7.29 -14.07
CA ALA A 548 5.05 -8.02 -13.05
C ALA A 548 5.85 -9.13 -12.34
N ILE A 549 6.94 -9.60 -12.93
CA ILE A 549 7.59 -10.85 -12.53
C ILE A 549 8.14 -10.84 -11.10
N LEU A 550 8.57 -9.72 -10.57
CA LEU A 550 9.08 -9.59 -9.20
C LEU A 550 7.96 -9.45 -8.14
N GLY A 551 6.78 -8.99 -8.53
CA GLY A 551 5.55 -8.94 -7.72
C GLY A 551 4.67 -10.17 -7.94
N ARG A 552 3.34 -10.00 -7.85
CA ARG A 552 2.31 -10.97 -8.23
C ARG A 552 1.90 -10.68 -9.66
N VAL A 553 2.01 -11.68 -10.53
CA VAL A 553 1.64 -11.53 -11.94
C VAL A 553 0.12 -11.52 -12.07
N HIS A 554 -0.44 -10.37 -12.42
CA HIS A 554 -1.82 -10.18 -12.83
C HIS A 554 -1.87 -10.01 -14.35
N LEU A 555 -2.10 -11.11 -15.06
CA LEU A 555 -2.25 -11.09 -16.51
C LEU A 555 -3.58 -10.44 -16.90
N ALA A 556 -3.57 -9.73 -18.01
CA ALA A 556 -4.75 -9.13 -18.62
C ALA A 556 -4.57 -9.02 -20.14
N SER A 557 -5.54 -8.43 -20.83
CA SER A 557 -5.59 -8.22 -22.27
C SER A 557 -5.83 -9.48 -23.12
N ARG A 558 -5.92 -9.32 -24.43
CA ARG A 558 -6.19 -10.39 -25.41
C ARG A 558 -4.96 -11.25 -25.70
N ILE A 559 -4.39 -11.86 -24.61
CA ILE A 559 -3.23 -12.76 -24.69
C ILE A 559 -3.54 -13.97 -25.57
N ASP A 560 -4.82 -14.36 -25.63
CA ASP A 560 -5.33 -15.45 -26.49
C ASP A 560 -5.06 -15.23 -27.98
N LEU A 561 -4.83 -13.99 -28.43
CA LEU A 561 -4.52 -13.64 -29.82
C LEU A 561 -3.02 -13.66 -30.15
N LEU A 562 -2.14 -13.85 -29.15
CA LEU A 562 -0.71 -13.92 -29.38
C LEU A 562 -0.36 -15.22 -30.11
N ASN A 563 0.48 -15.08 -31.13
CA ASN A 563 0.98 -16.23 -31.92
C ASN A 563 2.13 -16.98 -31.22
N GLY A 564 2.63 -18.07 -31.85
CA GLY A 564 3.52 -19.07 -31.28
C GLY A 564 4.74 -18.52 -30.52
N GLU A 565 5.48 -17.53 -31.04
CA GLU A 565 6.68 -17.00 -30.39
C GLU A 565 6.31 -16.08 -29.21
N LEU A 566 5.38 -15.16 -29.44
CA LEU A 566 4.94 -14.19 -28.43
C LEU A 566 4.25 -14.89 -27.26
N LEU A 567 3.42 -15.90 -27.55
CA LEU A 567 2.75 -16.70 -26.52
C LEU A 567 3.77 -17.53 -25.71
N ARG A 568 4.84 -18.03 -26.36
CA ARG A 568 5.93 -18.73 -25.64
C ARG A 568 6.65 -17.82 -24.65
N LEU A 569 6.86 -16.54 -24.96
CA LEU A 569 7.43 -15.58 -24.01
C LEU A 569 6.55 -15.40 -22.78
N VAL A 570 5.23 -15.28 -22.95
CA VAL A 570 4.30 -15.21 -21.83
C VAL A 570 4.38 -16.48 -20.98
N LYS A 571 4.33 -17.65 -21.61
CA LYS A 571 4.41 -18.94 -20.92
C LYS A 571 5.73 -19.12 -20.18
N GLU A 572 6.85 -18.78 -20.79
CA GLU A 572 8.17 -18.79 -20.17
C GLU A 572 8.19 -17.93 -18.91
N CYS A 573 7.62 -16.71 -18.98
CA CYS A 573 7.54 -15.85 -17.81
C CYS A 573 6.69 -16.46 -16.68
N VAL A 574 5.54 -17.03 -17.01
CA VAL A 574 4.68 -17.70 -16.01
C VAL A 574 5.41 -18.87 -15.35
N ASP A 575 6.12 -19.70 -16.13
CA ASP A 575 6.88 -20.83 -15.61
C ASP A 575 8.05 -20.34 -14.72
N TYR A 576 8.77 -19.32 -15.16
CA TYR A 576 9.84 -18.71 -14.37
C TYR A 576 9.31 -18.07 -13.09
N TYR A 577 8.21 -17.31 -13.16
CA TYR A 577 7.53 -16.76 -12.00
C TYR A 577 7.17 -17.84 -10.96
N ASN A 578 6.61 -18.96 -11.39
CA ASN A 578 6.24 -20.07 -10.53
C ASN A 578 7.47 -20.67 -9.82
N SER A 579 8.64 -20.64 -10.44
CA SER A 579 9.91 -21.07 -9.80
C SER A 579 10.40 -20.11 -8.70
N LEU A 580 9.92 -18.87 -8.69
CA LEU A 580 10.31 -17.84 -7.73
C LEU A 580 9.38 -17.69 -6.52
N THR A 581 8.22 -18.35 -6.49
CA THR A 581 7.18 -18.11 -5.48
C THR A 581 7.67 -18.31 -4.04
N ASP A 582 8.43 -19.37 -3.77
CA ASP A 582 9.00 -19.62 -2.43
C ASP A 582 10.12 -18.64 -2.06
N ILE A 583 10.83 -18.15 -3.06
CA ILE A 583 11.87 -17.13 -2.90
C ILE A 583 11.25 -15.80 -2.53
N LYS A 584 10.20 -15.38 -3.24
CA LYS A 584 9.52 -14.10 -3.00
C LYS A 584 9.04 -13.93 -1.57
N LYS A 585 8.50 -14.99 -0.97
CA LYS A 585 8.04 -15.00 0.42
C LYS A 585 9.16 -14.78 1.46
N LYS A 586 10.41 -14.84 1.05
CA LYS A 586 11.61 -14.73 1.91
C LYS A 586 12.56 -13.63 1.46
N ALA A 587 12.49 -13.22 0.21
CA ALA A 587 13.36 -12.20 -0.37
C ALA A 587 12.98 -10.79 0.11
N TYR A 588 13.90 -9.87 0.01
CA TYR A 588 13.70 -8.46 0.27
C TYR A 588 14.18 -7.62 -0.92
N PRO A 589 13.68 -6.37 -1.06
CA PRO A 589 14.01 -5.51 -2.19
C PRO A 589 15.51 -5.22 -2.28
N TYR A 590 16.01 -5.15 -3.51
CA TYR A 590 17.38 -4.77 -3.83
C TYR A 590 17.37 -3.63 -4.86
N LEU A 591 17.90 -2.48 -4.51
CA LEU A 591 17.81 -1.23 -5.25
C LEU A 591 19.21 -0.71 -5.62
N PRO A 592 19.89 -1.27 -6.62
CA PRO A 592 21.27 -0.91 -6.94
C PRO A 592 21.45 0.51 -7.48
N LEU A 593 20.39 1.11 -8.02
CA LEU A 593 20.35 2.50 -8.50
C LEU A 593 19.56 3.43 -7.56
N GLY A 594 19.13 2.94 -6.38
CA GLY A 594 18.15 3.64 -5.54
C GLY A 594 16.74 3.56 -6.09
N PHE A 595 15.86 4.45 -5.63
CA PHE A 595 14.47 4.52 -6.10
C PHE A 595 14.40 5.13 -7.51
N ALA A 596 13.53 4.57 -8.35
CA ALA A 596 13.26 5.04 -9.71
C ALA A 596 12.55 6.41 -9.70
N ARG A 597 13.00 7.34 -10.55
CA ARG A 597 12.33 8.62 -10.74
C ARG A 597 11.76 8.69 -12.16
N TYR A 598 10.59 9.30 -12.30
CA TYR A 598 10.05 9.57 -13.62
C TYR A 598 11.04 10.40 -14.45
N GLY A 599 11.41 9.88 -15.61
CA GLY A 599 12.41 10.48 -16.50
C GLY A 599 13.79 9.81 -16.45
N ASP A 600 14.06 8.89 -15.53
CA ASP A 600 15.25 8.04 -15.60
C ASP A 600 15.25 7.23 -16.90
N SER A 601 16.40 7.11 -17.56
CA SER A 601 16.51 6.30 -18.78
C SER A 601 16.65 4.82 -18.48
N VAL A 602 17.17 4.48 -17.32
CA VAL A 602 17.36 3.11 -16.83
C VAL A 602 16.81 3.01 -15.43
N VAL A 603 16.01 1.96 -15.19
CA VAL A 603 15.51 1.58 -13.87
C VAL A 603 16.02 0.17 -13.55
N ALA A 604 16.40 -0.09 -12.30
CA ALA A 604 16.76 -1.41 -11.84
C ALA A 604 16.22 -1.67 -10.44
N CYS A 605 15.49 -2.77 -10.29
CA CYS A 605 14.95 -3.23 -9.01
C CYS A 605 15.06 -4.75 -8.96
N GLY A 606 15.38 -5.31 -7.81
CA GLY A 606 15.53 -6.75 -7.65
C GLY A 606 14.99 -7.27 -6.33
N LEU A 607 15.07 -8.58 -6.18
CA LEU A 607 14.83 -9.30 -4.95
C LEU A 607 16.09 -10.06 -4.56
N LYS A 608 16.56 -9.85 -3.31
CA LYS A 608 17.72 -10.55 -2.75
C LYS A 608 17.23 -11.62 -1.75
N TYR A 609 17.72 -12.83 -1.92
CA TYR A 609 17.51 -13.93 -0.98
C TYR A 609 18.76 -14.80 -0.88
N LEU A 610 19.29 -14.95 0.32
CA LEU A 610 20.55 -15.64 0.58
C LEU A 610 21.67 -15.07 -0.31
N ASN A 611 22.32 -15.94 -1.08
CA ASN A 611 23.40 -15.59 -2.01
C ASN A 611 22.92 -15.33 -3.45
N LYS A 612 21.67 -14.95 -3.66
CA LYS A 612 21.14 -14.65 -5.00
C LYS A 612 20.40 -13.33 -5.05
N ILE A 613 20.54 -12.65 -6.18
CA ILE A 613 19.75 -11.47 -6.55
C ILE A 613 19.03 -11.79 -7.87
N TYR A 614 17.73 -11.52 -7.90
CA TYR A 614 16.88 -11.56 -9.09
C TYR A 614 16.62 -10.11 -9.50
N LEU A 615 17.35 -9.62 -10.50
CA LEU A 615 17.41 -8.21 -10.86
C LEU A 615 16.72 -7.92 -12.18
N ALA A 616 15.64 -7.16 -12.15
CA ALA A 616 15.02 -6.60 -13.34
C ALA A 616 15.71 -5.26 -13.71
N VAL A 617 16.01 -5.12 -15.01
CA VAL A 617 16.63 -3.92 -15.58
C VAL A 617 15.78 -3.46 -16.76
N TRP A 618 15.28 -2.22 -16.70
CA TRP A 618 14.50 -1.59 -17.76
C TRP A 618 15.30 -0.51 -18.47
N ASN A 619 15.26 -0.55 -19.79
CA ASN A 619 15.70 0.54 -20.67
C ASN A 619 14.47 1.32 -21.15
N LEU A 620 14.28 2.52 -20.68
CA LEU A 620 13.03 3.29 -20.86
C LEU A 620 13.12 4.38 -21.92
N LYS A 621 14.32 4.73 -22.37
CA LYS A 621 14.54 5.78 -23.38
C LYS A 621 15.34 5.31 -24.61
N GLY A 622 15.53 3.99 -24.75
CA GLY A 622 16.26 3.43 -25.88
C GLY A 622 17.77 3.65 -25.81
N GLU A 623 18.32 3.71 -24.60
CA GLU A 623 19.77 3.75 -24.41
C GLU A 623 20.44 2.50 -25.00
N ASN A 624 21.61 2.65 -25.60
CA ASN A 624 22.35 1.51 -26.15
C ASN A 624 22.87 0.54 -25.08
N LYS A 625 23.00 1.03 -23.85
CA LYS A 625 23.47 0.24 -22.70
C LYS A 625 22.96 0.77 -21.37
N ALA A 626 22.76 -0.14 -20.42
CA ALA A 626 22.58 0.16 -19.00
C ALA A 626 23.80 -0.35 -18.22
N ILE A 627 24.24 0.42 -17.22
CA ILE A 627 25.35 0.04 -16.33
C ILE A 627 24.83 0.04 -14.90
N ILE A 628 24.77 -1.13 -14.28
CA ILE A 628 24.21 -1.35 -12.96
C ILE A 628 25.35 -1.72 -11.99
N PRO A 629 25.61 -0.91 -10.96
CA PRO A 629 26.59 -1.27 -9.93
C PRO A 629 26.05 -2.40 -9.04
N ILE A 630 26.88 -3.40 -8.79
CA ILE A 630 26.60 -4.48 -7.84
C ILE A 630 27.76 -4.49 -6.85
N ASN A 631 27.49 -4.06 -5.63
CA ASN A 631 28.52 -3.87 -4.62
C ASN A 631 28.97 -5.18 -3.95
N GLU A 632 28.17 -6.23 -4.09
CA GLU A 632 28.46 -7.55 -3.57
C GLU A 632 29.49 -8.30 -4.42
N LYS A 633 30.14 -9.31 -3.82
CA LYS A 633 31.07 -10.19 -4.54
C LYS A 633 30.29 -11.20 -5.39
N VAL A 634 30.28 -10.98 -6.69
CA VAL A 634 29.52 -11.78 -7.67
C VAL A 634 30.37 -12.97 -8.16
N ILE A 635 29.77 -14.16 -8.17
CA ILE A 635 30.31 -15.38 -8.76
C ILE A 635 29.89 -15.50 -10.22
N SER A 636 28.60 -15.35 -10.50
CA SER A 636 28.04 -15.51 -11.84
C SER A 636 26.84 -14.60 -12.09
N VAL A 637 26.61 -14.28 -13.35
CA VAL A 637 25.46 -13.55 -13.83
C VAL A 637 24.89 -14.32 -15.02
N LYS A 638 23.58 -14.55 -15.07
CA LYS A 638 22.89 -15.10 -16.22
C LYS A 638 21.55 -14.40 -16.44
N VAL A 639 21.03 -14.46 -17.65
CA VAL A 639 19.68 -14.04 -17.97
C VAL A 639 18.71 -15.05 -17.35
N GLY A 640 17.76 -14.58 -16.55
CA GLY A 640 16.66 -15.36 -16.01
C GLY A 640 15.43 -15.30 -16.92
N TYR A 641 15.13 -14.12 -17.48
CA TYR A 641 14.02 -13.95 -18.42
C TYR A 641 14.25 -12.72 -19.33
N PRO A 642 13.92 -12.79 -20.63
CA PRO A 642 13.60 -14.00 -21.38
C PRO A 642 14.88 -14.76 -21.76
N MET A 643 14.86 -16.09 -21.73
CA MET A 643 15.96 -16.93 -22.19
C MET A 643 15.91 -17.16 -23.70
N GLN A 644 14.74 -16.98 -24.31
CA GLN A 644 14.53 -17.18 -25.75
C GLN A 644 15.05 -16.04 -26.62
N LEU A 645 15.27 -14.85 -26.04
CA LEU A 645 15.78 -13.69 -26.76
C LEU A 645 17.26 -13.45 -26.46
N GLU A 646 18.04 -13.21 -27.51
CA GLU A 646 19.45 -12.87 -27.34
C GLU A 646 19.61 -11.62 -26.49
N THR A 647 20.43 -11.71 -25.44
CA THR A 647 20.77 -10.60 -24.57
C THR A 647 22.27 -10.47 -24.45
N LYS A 648 22.83 -9.35 -24.92
CA LYS A 648 24.27 -9.04 -24.80
C LYS A 648 24.51 -8.35 -23.46
N TYR A 649 25.36 -8.96 -22.62
CA TYR A 649 25.73 -8.40 -21.34
C TYR A 649 27.15 -8.82 -20.93
N SER A 650 27.73 -8.10 -19.98
CA SER A 650 28.99 -8.44 -19.34
C SER A 650 28.99 -8.00 -17.87
N PHE A 651 29.76 -8.69 -17.05
CA PHE A 651 29.99 -8.30 -15.68
C PHE A 651 31.49 -8.13 -15.42
N ASN A 652 31.90 -6.91 -15.10
CA ASN A 652 33.30 -6.57 -14.85
C ASN A 652 33.39 -5.48 -13.78
N ASN A 653 34.35 -5.62 -12.85
CA ASN A 653 34.65 -4.63 -11.82
C ASN A 653 33.41 -4.15 -11.02
N GLY A 654 32.55 -5.11 -10.60
CA GLY A 654 31.33 -4.79 -9.83
C GLY A 654 30.23 -4.10 -10.64
N LYS A 655 30.28 -4.15 -11.97
CA LYS A 655 29.28 -3.52 -12.84
C LYS A 655 28.70 -4.54 -13.83
N LEU A 656 27.38 -4.69 -13.81
CA LEU A 656 26.62 -5.37 -14.85
C LEU A 656 26.35 -4.37 -15.97
N THR A 657 26.87 -4.62 -17.15
CA THR A 657 26.59 -3.87 -18.37
C THR A 657 25.67 -4.67 -19.27
N VAL A 658 24.50 -4.13 -19.57
CA VAL A 658 23.50 -4.73 -20.46
C VAL A 658 23.37 -3.88 -21.71
N HIS A 659 23.43 -4.49 -22.89
CA HIS A 659 23.23 -3.82 -24.18
C HIS A 659 21.80 -3.98 -24.67
N PHE A 660 21.22 -2.91 -25.13
CA PHE A 660 19.85 -2.84 -25.63
C PHE A 660 19.82 -2.24 -27.04
N ASN A 661 18.88 -2.69 -27.86
CA ASN A 661 18.66 -2.12 -29.20
C ASN A 661 17.42 -1.21 -29.23
N GLU A 662 16.55 -1.32 -28.24
CA GLU A 662 15.28 -0.57 -28.14
C GLU A 662 14.81 -0.46 -26.68
N ILE A 663 13.64 0.16 -26.47
CA ILE A 663 12.94 0.20 -25.18
C ILE A 663 12.47 -1.21 -24.84
N THR A 664 12.98 -1.74 -23.71
CA THR A 664 12.67 -3.11 -23.27
C THR A 664 13.16 -3.35 -21.83
N ALA A 665 13.08 -4.58 -21.36
CA ALA A 665 13.57 -5.00 -20.06
C ALA A 665 14.17 -6.42 -20.08
N ARG A 666 14.99 -6.72 -19.09
CA ARG A 666 15.57 -8.04 -18.84
C ARG A 666 15.58 -8.35 -17.35
N LEU A 667 15.41 -9.62 -17.01
CA LEU A 667 15.63 -10.12 -15.65
C LEU A 667 16.91 -10.94 -15.62
N PHE A 668 17.76 -10.68 -14.64
CA PHE A 668 19.02 -11.39 -14.40
C PHE A 668 18.97 -12.17 -13.08
N GLU A 669 19.60 -13.33 -13.05
CA GLU A 669 19.98 -14.03 -11.82
C GLU A 669 21.47 -13.78 -11.56
N ILE A 670 21.77 -13.26 -10.38
CA ILE A 670 23.13 -12.96 -9.95
C ILE A 670 23.44 -13.82 -8.74
N GLU A 671 24.47 -14.64 -8.83
CA GLU A 671 24.95 -15.46 -7.74
C GLU A 671 26.10 -14.77 -7.02
N LEU A 672 25.99 -14.67 -5.70
CA LEU A 672 26.95 -14.01 -4.83
C LEU A 672 27.83 -15.02 -4.12
N LEU A 673 29.05 -14.61 -3.78
CA LEU A 673 29.91 -15.39 -2.89
C LEU A 673 29.22 -15.50 -1.52
N ARG A 674 29.14 -16.71 -0.99
CA ARG A 674 28.65 -16.91 0.39
C ARG A 674 29.68 -16.32 1.36
N GLU A 675 29.21 -15.44 2.23
CA GLU A 675 30.01 -14.94 3.34
C GLU A 675 30.17 -15.97 4.44
#